data_f9d97bb011b1b8222af3ae977a2cedf7
#
_entry.id   f9d97bb011b1b8222af3ae977a2cedf7
#
_cell.length_a   1.000
_cell.length_b   1.000
_cell.length_c   1.000
_cell.angle_alpha   90.00
_cell.angle_beta   90.00
_cell.angle_gamma   90.00
#
_symmetry.space_group_name_H-M   'P 1'
#
loop_
_entity.id
_entity.type
_entity.pdbx_description
1 polymer ?
#
loop_
_entity_poly.entity_id
_entity_poly.type
_entity_poly.pdbx_seq_one_letter_code
_entity_poly.pdbx_strand_id
1 'polypeptide(L)'
;MQPVFLLLRLLYSAVIVALTPLLLLYLLLRSRKDPAYRRRFAERFALKLPAVSAQNGIVLHTVSVGEFNAAKPLIKQLLLRYPHLPLTITCTTPTASAAIVKLQAEQRELGKKLEHCYLPFDYPVLMRRWLKWMQPQLLLILETELWPNLLANCKALSIPTLVVNARLSARSAKGYKRFSALTQPMLQHIGQILTQDKNSARRFLALGAKHVQVAGNVKFELDVPESSVQLAQSLKPVLQGRMVWVAGSTHAGEDELLIQAYQQLKNQFPQLLLVLVPRHPERFDVVAQLLQQQQVKFIRRSKGQMPAADTEVWLGDSMGELLSWYQLADFVFIGGSLIERGGHNPLEAMAFAKAVLSGPYVFNFQLVFQLLQQQQAYFQVATVADLVSTVTELMQHPELATEAGVKGLKLYQQQQGAVARIMAQVQALVPLADISIINNGKAVACFDPAFYPQFELKYFQAQYWQQQGLVTGQSKGRNTVWFVEQHGKQAVLRHYYRGGLVGKINQDRFWPQPVTQSRAMAEFSLLWQMRQWGLPVPRPCAALYQQHSFGYSADILIELIPGTTDLAHLLQQRALTRAEWQQLGALIARFHQHNVYHSDLNCHNILLDDQDKFWLIDFDKCERRTAGDWMQANLARLLRSLNKERALHPEFSWQPEHWPALLQGYNRQLNG
;
A
#
# COMPACT_ATOMS: atom_id res chain seq x y z
N MET A 1 -11.81 0.60 26.24
CA MET A 1 -10.36 0.97 26.36
C MET A 1 -9.98 0.79 27.82
N GLN A 2 -8.82 0.20 28.10
CA GLN A 2 -8.36 0.07 29.49
C GLN A 2 -8.14 1.48 30.07
N PRO A 3 -8.68 1.81 31.24
CA PRO A 3 -8.59 3.16 31.83
C PRO A 3 -7.16 3.65 31.99
N VAL A 4 -6.23 2.73 32.29
CA VAL A 4 -4.79 3.03 32.41
C VAL A 4 -4.18 3.53 31.09
N PHE A 5 -4.55 2.93 29.95
CA PHE A 5 -4.09 3.40 28.63
C PHE A 5 -4.57 4.82 28.34
N LEU A 6 -5.83 5.12 28.65
CA LEU A 6 -6.38 6.46 28.46
C LEU A 6 -5.62 7.49 29.29
N LEU A 7 -5.38 7.20 30.56
CA LEU A 7 -4.63 8.07 31.48
C LEU A 7 -3.20 8.31 30.97
N LEU A 8 -2.48 7.25 30.59
CA LEU A 8 -1.09 7.37 30.09
C LEU A 8 -1.04 8.13 28.75
N ARG A 9 -2.04 7.96 27.88
CA ARG A 9 -2.14 8.74 26.64
C ARG A 9 -2.45 10.21 26.90
N LEU A 10 -3.28 10.52 27.89
CA LEU A 10 -3.53 11.89 28.31
C LEU A 10 -2.27 12.54 28.89
N LEU A 11 -1.53 11.81 29.73
CA LEU A 11 -0.23 12.26 30.26
C LEU A 11 0.78 12.51 29.12
N TYR A 12 0.91 11.57 28.17
CA TYR A 12 1.73 11.74 26.97
C TYR A 12 1.34 13.02 26.20
N SER A 13 0.03 13.25 26.02
CA SER A 13 -0.47 14.42 25.31
C SER A 13 -0.17 15.72 26.08
N ALA A 14 -0.31 15.71 27.41
CA ALA A 14 0.02 16.84 28.24
C ALA A 14 1.53 17.18 28.18
N VAL A 15 2.40 16.15 28.16
CA VAL A 15 3.84 16.33 27.98
C VAL A 15 4.16 16.97 26.62
N ILE A 16 3.55 16.49 25.53
CA ILE A 16 3.75 17.09 24.19
C ILE A 16 3.30 18.56 24.18
N VAL A 17 2.15 18.88 24.77
CA VAL A 17 1.65 20.26 24.87
C VAL A 17 2.63 21.12 25.67
N ALA A 18 3.11 20.65 26.81
CA ALA A 18 4.10 21.35 27.63
C ALA A 18 5.43 21.59 26.90
N LEU A 19 5.85 20.64 26.06
CA LEU A 19 7.08 20.74 25.26
C LEU A 19 6.91 21.55 23.95
N THR A 20 5.70 22.00 23.62
CA THR A 20 5.43 22.78 22.39
C THR A 20 6.30 24.02 22.25
N PRO A 21 6.50 24.87 23.30
CA PRO A 21 7.38 26.05 23.18
C PRO A 21 8.82 25.68 22.80
N LEU A 22 9.35 24.59 23.36
CA LEU A 22 10.69 24.09 23.03
C LEU A 22 10.76 23.55 21.61
N LEU A 23 9.72 22.86 21.14
CA LEU A 23 9.59 22.40 19.76
C LEU A 23 9.58 23.60 18.79
N LEU A 24 8.81 24.64 19.08
CA LEU A 24 8.74 25.86 18.28
C LEU A 24 10.10 26.55 18.22
N LEU A 25 10.77 26.69 19.37
CA LEU A 25 12.11 27.27 19.45
C LEU A 25 13.12 26.44 18.64
N TYR A 26 13.09 25.12 18.76
CA TYR A 26 13.93 24.20 17.99
C TYR A 26 13.72 24.40 16.47
N LEU A 27 12.46 24.44 16.02
CA LEU A 27 12.14 24.65 14.60
C LEU A 27 12.61 26.04 14.11
N LEU A 28 12.47 27.09 14.92
CA LEU A 28 12.97 28.43 14.64
C LEU A 28 14.50 28.46 14.53
N LEU A 29 15.20 27.85 15.46
CA LEU A 29 16.66 27.78 15.43
C LEU A 29 17.15 26.98 14.22
N ARG A 30 16.54 25.84 13.94
CA ARG A 30 16.88 25.01 12.78
C ARG A 30 16.58 25.71 11.45
N SER A 31 15.56 26.54 11.41
CA SER A 31 15.20 27.34 10.24
C SER A 31 16.24 28.43 9.86
N ARG A 32 17.17 28.78 10.80
CA ARG A 32 18.30 29.64 10.47
C ARG A 32 19.28 28.96 9.51
N LYS A 33 19.43 27.61 9.64
CA LYS A 33 20.29 26.81 8.75
C LYS A 33 19.56 26.38 7.48
N ASP A 34 18.25 26.10 7.56
CA ASP A 34 17.42 25.71 6.43
C ASP A 34 16.04 26.38 6.53
N PRO A 35 15.78 27.43 5.72
CA PRO A 35 14.50 28.16 5.71
C PRO A 35 13.27 27.30 5.42
N ALA A 36 13.45 26.11 4.84
CA ALA A 36 12.35 25.19 4.54
C ALA A 36 11.62 24.71 5.80
N TYR A 37 12.26 24.74 6.99
CA TYR A 37 11.62 24.41 8.26
C TYR A 37 10.51 25.39 8.68
N ARG A 38 10.50 26.64 8.16
CA ARG A 38 9.43 27.62 8.40
C ARG A 38 8.27 27.50 7.41
N ARG A 39 8.51 26.88 6.25
CA ARG A 39 7.48 26.73 5.23
C ARG A 39 6.47 25.67 5.65
N ARG A 40 5.21 25.85 5.23
CA ARG A 40 4.11 24.89 5.46
C ARG A 40 3.88 24.54 6.95
N PHE A 41 4.19 25.47 7.86
CA PHE A 41 4.08 25.28 9.31
C PHE A 41 2.64 24.98 9.75
N ALA A 42 1.65 25.64 9.11
CA ALA A 42 0.23 25.45 9.39
C ALA A 42 -0.25 24.00 9.17
N GLU A 43 0.37 23.25 8.27
CA GLU A 43 0.04 21.83 8.05
C GLU A 43 0.43 20.97 9.24
N ARG A 44 1.59 21.24 9.88
CA ARG A 44 2.08 20.50 11.04
C ARG A 44 1.21 20.62 12.28
N PHE A 45 0.35 21.65 12.31
CA PHE A 45 -0.65 21.88 13.35
C PHE A 45 -2.08 21.65 12.84
N ALA A 46 -2.26 21.04 11.69
CA ALA A 46 -3.55 20.83 11.03
C ALA A 46 -4.41 22.12 10.94
N LEU A 47 -3.77 23.30 10.91
CA LEU A 47 -4.43 24.58 10.68
C LEU A 47 -4.76 24.76 9.21
N LYS A 48 -3.86 24.31 8.31
CA LYS A 48 -4.10 24.15 6.89
C LYS A 48 -4.27 22.67 6.58
N LEU A 49 -5.42 22.28 6.09
CA LEU A 49 -5.73 20.92 5.72
C LEU A 49 -5.34 20.65 4.25
N PRO A 50 -5.07 19.40 3.87
CA PRO A 50 -4.79 19.02 2.48
C PRO A 50 -5.94 19.37 1.52
N ALA A 51 -5.66 19.34 0.23
CA ALA A 51 -6.69 19.55 -0.80
C ALA A 51 -7.77 18.46 -0.72
N VAL A 52 -8.99 18.79 -1.18
CA VAL A 52 -10.11 17.84 -1.25
C VAL A 52 -9.77 16.63 -2.12
N SER A 53 -8.93 16.81 -3.15
CA SER A 53 -8.41 15.74 -4.01
C SER A 53 -7.65 14.64 -3.24
N ALA A 54 -7.17 14.93 -2.03
CA ALA A 54 -6.45 13.97 -1.19
C ALA A 54 -7.37 13.09 -0.32
N GLN A 55 -8.67 13.38 -0.28
CA GLN A 55 -9.63 12.67 0.58
C GLN A 55 -9.96 11.28 0.05
N ASN A 56 -10.38 10.40 0.98
CA ASN A 56 -10.87 9.05 0.69
C ASN A 56 -9.86 8.13 -0.04
N GLY A 57 -8.57 8.43 0.08
CA GLY A 57 -7.49 7.67 -0.56
C GLY A 57 -6.71 6.78 0.39
N ILE A 58 -5.54 6.39 -0.06
CA ILE A 58 -4.53 5.70 0.75
C ILE A 58 -3.53 6.73 1.26
N VAL A 59 -3.20 6.68 2.55
CA VAL A 59 -2.15 7.51 3.14
C VAL A 59 -0.93 6.64 3.43
N LEU A 60 0.24 7.07 2.95
CA LEU A 60 1.54 6.47 3.27
C LEU A 60 2.37 7.47 4.06
N HIS A 61 2.70 7.13 5.29
CA HIS A 61 3.57 7.94 6.14
C HIS A 61 5.02 7.48 6.07
N THR A 62 5.92 8.42 5.71
CA THR A 62 7.39 8.26 5.73
C THR A 62 7.99 9.45 6.48
N VAL A 63 8.96 9.24 7.36
CA VAL A 63 9.51 10.35 8.16
C VAL A 63 10.57 11.10 7.39
N SER A 64 11.52 10.38 6.79
CA SER A 64 12.74 10.89 6.19
C SER A 64 12.82 10.65 4.68
N VAL A 65 13.74 11.33 4.01
CA VAL A 65 14.03 11.08 2.59
C VAL A 65 14.57 9.66 2.35
N GLY A 66 15.25 9.07 3.33
CA GLY A 66 15.72 7.68 3.24
C GLY A 66 14.56 6.68 3.21
N GLU A 67 13.58 6.86 4.09
CA GLU A 67 12.36 6.06 4.10
C GLU A 67 11.52 6.26 2.84
N PHE A 68 11.35 7.52 2.41
CA PHE A 68 10.65 7.82 1.17
C PHE A 68 11.29 7.11 -0.04
N ASN A 69 12.63 7.16 -0.16
CA ASN A 69 13.33 6.48 -1.25
C ASN A 69 13.16 4.95 -1.17
N ALA A 70 13.19 4.37 0.03
CA ALA A 70 12.94 2.95 0.23
C ALA A 70 11.51 2.55 -0.14
N ALA A 71 10.54 3.46 0.03
CA ALA A 71 9.13 3.22 -0.28
C ALA A 71 8.79 3.36 -1.78
N LYS A 72 9.68 3.89 -2.64
CA LYS A 72 9.39 4.12 -4.07
C LYS A 72 8.82 2.92 -4.81
N PRO A 73 9.35 1.69 -4.65
CA PRO A 73 8.75 0.50 -5.29
C PRO A 73 7.31 0.25 -4.83
N LEU A 74 7.02 0.43 -3.54
CA LEU A 74 5.66 0.31 -2.99
C LEU A 74 4.74 1.43 -3.53
N ILE A 75 5.22 2.68 -3.58
CA ILE A 75 4.49 3.83 -4.13
C ILE A 75 4.12 3.57 -5.60
N LYS A 76 5.04 3.06 -6.40
CA LYS A 76 4.81 2.71 -7.80
C LYS A 76 3.70 1.65 -7.92
N GLN A 77 3.75 0.58 -7.12
CA GLN A 77 2.73 -0.46 -7.13
C GLN A 77 1.35 0.06 -6.66
N LEU A 78 1.31 0.91 -5.63
CA LEU A 78 0.06 1.56 -5.19
C LEU A 78 -0.55 2.42 -6.30
N LEU A 79 0.24 3.25 -6.98
CA LEU A 79 -0.23 4.11 -8.08
C LEU A 79 -0.66 3.31 -9.32
N LEU A 80 -0.06 2.14 -9.57
CA LEU A 80 -0.45 1.25 -10.65
C LEU A 80 -1.73 0.49 -10.32
N ARG A 81 -1.85 -0.02 -9.10
CA ARG A 81 -2.98 -0.87 -8.70
C ARG A 81 -4.24 -0.06 -8.35
N TYR A 82 -4.06 1.19 -7.88
CA TYR A 82 -5.14 2.08 -7.45
C TYR A 82 -5.13 3.41 -8.23
N PRO A 83 -5.24 3.40 -9.57
CA PRO A 83 -5.08 4.60 -10.40
C PRO A 83 -6.13 5.69 -10.10
N HIS A 84 -7.29 5.30 -9.59
CA HIS A 84 -8.41 6.21 -9.29
C HIS A 84 -8.44 6.72 -7.86
N LEU A 85 -7.75 6.06 -6.93
CA LEU A 85 -7.64 6.50 -5.54
C LEU A 85 -6.47 7.48 -5.38
N PRO A 86 -6.65 8.60 -4.65
CA PRO A 86 -5.53 9.44 -4.30
C PRO A 86 -4.58 8.71 -3.36
N LEU A 87 -3.29 8.73 -3.67
CA LEU A 87 -2.23 8.33 -2.77
C LEU A 87 -1.64 9.59 -2.14
N THR A 88 -1.79 9.74 -0.83
CA THR A 88 -1.20 10.86 -0.10
C THR A 88 0.05 10.39 0.65
N ILE A 89 1.21 10.97 0.31
CA ILE A 89 2.45 10.70 1.04
C ILE A 89 2.66 11.80 2.08
N THR A 90 2.82 11.40 3.33
CA THR A 90 3.13 12.32 4.42
C THR A 90 4.57 12.14 4.90
N CYS A 91 5.19 13.23 5.36
CA CYS A 91 6.54 13.20 5.94
C CYS A 91 6.67 14.19 7.10
N THR A 92 7.86 14.22 7.74
CA THR A 92 8.16 15.16 8.83
C THR A 92 9.32 16.10 8.50
N THR A 93 10.19 15.76 7.54
CA THR A 93 11.39 16.55 7.19
C THR A 93 11.24 17.34 5.89
N PRO A 94 11.82 18.55 5.80
CA PRO A 94 11.77 19.35 4.57
C PRO A 94 12.44 18.66 3.37
N THR A 95 13.53 17.95 3.59
CA THR A 95 14.24 17.20 2.54
C THR A 95 13.38 16.10 1.94
N ALA A 96 12.63 15.36 2.77
CA ALA A 96 11.66 14.38 2.28
C ALA A 96 10.53 15.09 1.52
N SER A 97 10.01 16.20 2.05
CA SER A 97 8.96 16.99 1.38
C SER A 97 9.38 17.45 -0.02
N ALA A 98 10.60 17.97 -0.18
CA ALA A 98 11.11 18.38 -1.49
C ALA A 98 11.18 17.22 -2.49
N ALA A 99 11.65 16.04 -2.03
CA ALA A 99 11.71 14.84 -2.86
C ALA A 99 10.31 14.32 -3.26
N ILE A 100 9.34 14.38 -2.33
CA ILE A 100 7.95 13.97 -2.59
C ILE A 100 7.27 14.94 -3.58
N VAL A 101 7.47 16.26 -3.42
CA VAL A 101 6.94 17.30 -4.34
C VAL A 101 7.46 17.08 -5.76
N LYS A 102 8.74 16.72 -5.91
CA LYS A 102 9.31 16.39 -7.22
C LYS A 102 8.59 15.18 -7.84
N LEU A 103 8.45 14.10 -7.09
CA LEU A 103 7.72 12.91 -7.55
C LEU A 103 6.25 13.25 -7.86
N GLN A 104 5.60 14.08 -7.04
CA GLN A 104 4.21 14.52 -7.26
C GLN A 104 4.06 15.25 -8.61
N ALA A 105 4.99 16.13 -8.97
CA ALA A 105 4.98 16.82 -10.27
C ALA A 105 5.11 15.81 -11.42
N GLU A 106 6.08 14.90 -11.35
CA GLU A 106 6.30 13.84 -12.36
C GLU A 106 5.06 12.94 -12.52
N GLN A 107 4.43 12.52 -11.42
CA GLN A 107 3.24 11.65 -11.48
C GLN A 107 1.99 12.39 -11.96
N ARG A 108 1.88 13.69 -11.69
CA ARG A 108 0.76 14.52 -12.17
C ARG A 108 0.79 14.68 -13.70
N GLU A 109 1.96 14.83 -14.30
CA GLU A 109 2.14 14.83 -15.76
C GLU A 109 1.66 13.50 -16.39
N LEU A 110 1.77 12.39 -15.66
CA LEU A 110 1.26 11.08 -16.05
C LEU A 110 -0.22 10.85 -15.69
N GLY A 111 -0.96 11.89 -15.27
CA GLY A 111 -2.37 11.82 -14.90
C GLY A 111 -2.66 11.06 -13.61
N LYS A 112 -1.64 10.77 -12.77
CA LYS A 112 -1.79 10.02 -11.54
C LYS A 112 -2.10 10.92 -10.35
N LYS A 113 -2.91 10.41 -9.42
CA LYS A 113 -3.38 11.15 -8.22
C LYS A 113 -2.42 10.95 -7.05
N LEU A 114 -1.26 11.61 -7.10
CA LEU A 114 -0.32 11.65 -5.98
C LEU A 114 -0.41 13.00 -5.26
N GLU A 115 -0.68 12.96 -3.95
CA GLU A 115 -0.79 14.13 -3.11
C GLU A 115 0.28 14.12 -2.00
N HIS A 116 0.58 15.30 -1.44
CA HIS A 116 1.57 15.44 -0.38
C HIS A 116 1.17 16.49 0.65
N CYS A 117 1.31 16.13 1.93
CA CYS A 117 1.25 17.05 3.06
C CYS A 117 2.20 16.61 4.18
N TYR A 118 2.49 17.52 5.12
CA TYR A 118 3.11 17.10 6.37
C TYR A 118 2.11 16.36 7.25
N LEU A 119 2.56 15.30 7.93
CA LEU A 119 1.77 14.72 9.03
C LEU A 119 1.72 15.72 10.18
N PRO A 120 0.53 16.02 10.74
CA PRO A 120 0.44 16.86 11.92
C PRO A 120 1.19 16.26 13.12
N PHE A 121 1.66 17.11 14.02
CA PHE A 121 2.19 16.64 15.31
C PHE A 121 1.13 15.88 16.08
N ASP A 122 1.56 14.91 16.90
CA ASP A 122 0.67 13.91 17.52
C ASP A 122 -0.19 14.49 18.68
N TYR A 123 -0.80 15.67 18.46
CA TYR A 123 -1.82 16.22 19.35
C TYR A 123 -3.15 15.54 19.13
N PRO A 124 -3.88 15.09 20.16
CA PRO A 124 -5.08 14.26 19.98
C PRO A 124 -6.16 14.94 19.15
N VAL A 125 -6.40 16.25 19.36
CA VAL A 125 -7.43 17.01 18.65
C VAL A 125 -7.03 17.31 17.20
N LEU A 126 -5.77 17.71 16.97
CA LEU A 126 -5.27 18.04 15.64
C LEU A 126 -5.21 16.80 14.75
N MET A 127 -4.74 15.68 15.29
CA MET A 127 -4.70 14.41 14.61
C MET A 127 -6.10 13.92 14.24
N ARG A 128 -7.06 14.04 15.19
CA ARG A 128 -8.47 13.70 14.92
C ARG A 128 -9.08 14.58 13.84
N ARG A 129 -8.81 15.91 13.86
CA ARG A 129 -9.25 16.86 12.83
C ARG A 129 -8.73 16.47 11.45
N TRP A 130 -7.44 16.17 11.37
CA TRP A 130 -6.78 15.78 10.12
C TRP A 130 -7.32 14.47 9.57
N LEU A 131 -7.45 13.43 10.41
CA LEU A 131 -8.00 12.13 10.02
C LEU A 131 -9.46 12.21 9.59
N LYS A 132 -10.28 13.02 10.28
CA LYS A 132 -11.68 13.26 9.88
C LYS A 132 -11.79 14.00 8.55
N TRP A 133 -10.84 14.85 8.22
CA TRP A 133 -10.80 15.54 6.94
C TRP A 133 -10.32 14.61 5.83
N MET A 134 -9.23 13.90 6.04
CA MET A 134 -8.63 13.01 5.06
C MET A 134 -9.48 11.77 4.74
N GLN A 135 -10.15 11.22 5.77
CA GLN A 135 -10.97 10.00 5.69
C GLN A 135 -10.26 8.86 4.93
N PRO A 136 -9.02 8.51 5.29
CA PRO A 136 -8.27 7.54 4.52
C PRO A 136 -8.93 6.17 4.60
N GLN A 137 -9.00 5.47 3.46
CA GLN A 137 -9.43 4.07 3.40
C GLN A 137 -8.39 3.15 4.06
N LEU A 138 -7.13 3.57 4.05
CA LEU A 138 -6.01 2.84 4.64
C LEU A 138 -4.91 3.80 5.03
N LEU A 139 -4.34 3.62 6.21
CA LEU A 139 -3.11 4.26 6.64
C LEU A 139 -1.97 3.24 6.65
N LEU A 140 -0.95 3.48 5.83
CA LEU A 140 0.31 2.77 5.81
C LEU A 140 1.37 3.58 6.58
N ILE A 141 2.03 2.98 7.55
CA ILE A 141 3.12 3.59 8.32
C ILE A 141 4.40 2.83 7.98
N LEU A 142 5.40 3.52 7.44
CA LEU A 142 6.67 2.90 7.12
C LEU A 142 7.56 2.81 8.36
N GLU A 143 8.30 1.70 8.50
CA GLU A 143 9.23 1.39 9.58
C GLU A 143 8.58 1.39 10.97
N THR A 144 9.00 2.26 11.93
CA THR A 144 8.57 2.15 13.34
C THR A 144 8.07 3.50 13.88
N GLU A 145 7.22 4.18 13.14
CA GLU A 145 6.63 5.47 13.52
C GLU A 145 5.30 5.26 14.27
N LEU A 146 5.44 4.84 15.54
CA LEU A 146 4.31 4.47 16.40
C LEU A 146 3.88 5.65 17.27
N TRP A 147 2.91 6.41 16.82
CA TRP A 147 2.43 7.61 17.49
C TRP A 147 1.11 7.34 18.22
N PRO A 148 1.06 7.46 19.58
CA PRO A 148 -0.09 7.01 20.38
C PRO A 148 -1.42 7.65 20.00
N ASN A 149 -1.45 8.96 19.72
CA ASN A 149 -2.70 9.64 19.37
C ASN A 149 -3.14 9.36 17.93
N LEU A 150 -2.21 9.24 16.99
CA LEU A 150 -2.51 8.82 15.63
C LEU A 150 -3.21 7.46 15.63
N LEU A 151 -2.58 6.45 16.24
CA LEU A 151 -3.09 5.08 16.27
C LEU A 151 -4.42 4.97 17.03
N ALA A 152 -4.56 5.67 18.16
CA ALA A 152 -5.82 5.70 18.92
C ALA A 152 -6.96 6.37 18.13
N ASN A 153 -6.68 7.45 17.38
CA ASN A 153 -7.69 8.10 16.54
C ASN A 153 -8.04 7.24 15.31
N CYS A 154 -7.08 6.56 14.69
CA CYS A 154 -7.37 5.60 13.61
C CYS A 154 -8.31 4.50 14.11
N LYS A 155 -8.04 3.91 15.28
CA LYS A 155 -8.92 2.90 15.88
C LYS A 155 -10.32 3.46 16.16
N ALA A 156 -10.41 4.67 16.73
CA ALA A 156 -11.69 5.30 17.07
C ALA A 156 -12.51 5.69 15.83
N LEU A 157 -11.87 5.93 14.68
CA LEU A 157 -12.50 6.27 13.40
C LEU A 157 -12.62 5.06 12.46
N SER A 158 -12.29 3.86 12.95
CA SER A 158 -12.32 2.61 12.17
C SER A 158 -11.46 2.67 10.89
N ILE A 159 -10.36 3.43 10.91
CA ILE A 159 -9.41 3.52 9.80
C ILE A 159 -8.45 2.33 9.89
N PRO A 160 -8.42 1.43 8.88
CA PRO A 160 -7.45 0.36 8.82
C PRO A 160 -6.02 0.91 8.83
N THR A 161 -5.14 0.30 9.64
CA THR A 161 -3.76 0.75 9.78
C THR A 161 -2.80 -0.43 9.62
N LEU A 162 -1.84 -0.33 8.71
CA LEU A 162 -0.74 -1.27 8.55
C LEU A 162 0.58 -0.58 8.85
N VAL A 163 1.43 -1.24 9.66
CA VAL A 163 2.84 -0.87 9.75
C VAL A 163 3.61 -1.75 8.77
N VAL A 164 4.27 -1.15 7.80
CA VAL A 164 4.94 -1.86 6.71
C VAL A 164 6.45 -1.63 6.78
N ASN A 165 7.24 -2.60 6.31
CA ASN A 165 8.69 -2.56 6.42
C ASN A 165 9.16 -2.36 7.88
N ALA A 166 8.42 -2.90 8.84
CA ALA A 166 8.62 -2.63 10.26
C ALA A 166 9.96 -3.19 10.76
N ARG A 167 10.75 -2.35 11.41
CA ARG A 167 12.04 -2.71 12.00
C ARG A 167 12.08 -2.30 13.46
N LEU A 168 12.39 -3.24 14.35
CA LEU A 168 12.48 -2.95 15.78
C LEU A 168 13.83 -3.46 16.33
N SER A 169 14.73 -2.53 16.72
CA SER A 169 15.99 -2.88 17.32
C SER A 169 15.81 -3.42 18.75
N ALA A 170 16.79 -4.18 19.25
CA ALA A 170 16.77 -4.67 20.63
C ALA A 170 16.73 -3.51 21.65
N ARG A 171 17.44 -2.42 21.35
CA ARG A 171 17.47 -1.20 22.19
C ARG A 171 16.08 -0.54 22.23
N SER A 172 15.46 -0.36 21.07
CA SER A 172 14.11 0.24 20.99
C SER A 172 13.06 -0.65 21.67
N ALA A 173 13.13 -1.97 21.48
CA ALA A 173 12.24 -2.92 22.15
C ALA A 173 12.33 -2.83 23.70
N LYS A 174 13.53 -2.68 24.27
CA LYS A 174 13.71 -2.42 25.71
C LYS A 174 13.05 -1.10 26.13
N GLY A 175 13.17 -0.04 25.32
CA GLY A 175 12.50 1.25 25.57
C GLY A 175 10.98 1.10 25.59
N TYR A 176 10.40 0.49 24.58
CA TYR A 176 8.95 0.23 24.52
C TYR A 176 8.46 -0.66 25.67
N LYS A 177 9.24 -1.68 26.07
CA LYS A 177 8.90 -2.55 27.20
C LYS A 177 8.81 -1.80 28.53
N ARG A 178 9.65 -0.75 28.73
CA ARG A 178 9.58 0.10 29.94
C ARG A 178 8.24 0.80 30.10
N PHE A 179 7.56 1.10 28.98
CA PHE A 179 6.25 1.74 28.95
C PHE A 179 5.17 0.77 28.43
N SER A 180 5.22 -0.49 28.87
CA SER A 180 4.35 -1.57 28.36
C SER A 180 2.86 -1.25 28.47
N ALA A 181 2.42 -0.58 29.54
CA ALA A 181 1.03 -0.18 29.75
C ALA A 181 0.50 0.83 28.70
N LEU A 182 1.38 1.60 28.04
CA LEU A 182 1.06 2.44 26.89
C LEU A 182 1.28 1.70 25.58
N THR A 183 2.40 0.96 25.48
CA THR A 183 2.85 0.32 24.23
C THR A 183 1.93 -0.82 23.80
N GLN A 184 1.57 -1.72 24.71
CA GLN A 184 0.77 -2.90 24.38
C GLN A 184 -0.61 -2.55 23.82
N PRO A 185 -1.43 -1.68 24.46
CA PRO A 185 -2.71 -1.28 23.89
C PRO A 185 -2.55 -0.49 22.56
N MET A 186 -1.49 0.34 22.45
CA MET A 186 -1.18 1.08 21.22
C MET A 186 -0.92 0.11 20.05
N LEU A 187 -0.11 -0.94 20.25
CA LEU A 187 0.15 -1.96 19.23
C LEU A 187 -1.10 -2.75 18.84
N GLN A 188 -2.05 -2.93 19.76
CA GLN A 188 -3.34 -3.59 19.48
C GLN A 188 -4.31 -2.72 18.67
N HIS A 189 -4.03 -1.43 18.50
CA HIS A 189 -4.76 -0.56 17.58
C HIS A 189 -4.33 -0.72 16.12
N ILE A 190 -3.19 -1.35 15.87
CA ILE A 190 -2.66 -1.61 14.53
C ILE A 190 -3.33 -2.88 13.98
N GLY A 191 -3.88 -2.81 12.78
CA GLY A 191 -4.52 -3.96 12.12
C GLY A 191 -3.51 -5.08 11.84
N GLN A 192 -2.33 -4.72 11.30
CA GLN A 192 -1.26 -5.69 11.05
C GLN A 192 0.12 -5.01 10.99
N ILE A 193 1.15 -5.71 11.43
CA ILE A 193 2.56 -5.30 11.38
C ILE A 193 3.31 -6.23 10.44
N LEU A 194 3.85 -5.68 9.36
CA LEU A 194 4.63 -6.38 8.34
C LEU A 194 6.11 -6.06 8.54
N THR A 195 6.85 -6.98 9.13
CA THR A 195 8.25 -6.78 9.55
C THR A 195 9.24 -7.13 8.47
N GLN A 196 10.42 -6.49 8.52
CA GLN A 196 11.55 -6.79 7.64
C GLN A 196 12.16 -8.18 7.90
N ASP A 197 12.17 -8.62 9.16
CA ASP A 197 12.87 -9.82 9.60
C ASP A 197 12.18 -10.51 10.78
N LYS A 198 12.58 -11.78 11.02
CA LYS A 198 12.07 -12.61 12.12
C LYS A 198 12.36 -12.04 13.51
N ASN A 199 13.48 -11.35 13.69
CA ASN A 199 13.86 -10.79 15.01
C ASN A 199 12.97 -9.60 15.36
N SER A 200 12.69 -8.72 14.39
CA SER A 200 11.71 -7.64 14.53
C SER A 200 10.32 -8.20 14.86
N ALA A 201 9.88 -9.25 14.15
CA ALA A 201 8.59 -9.90 14.41
C ALA A 201 8.50 -10.44 15.85
N ARG A 202 9.51 -11.17 16.32
CA ARG A 202 9.55 -11.69 17.70
C ARG A 202 9.48 -10.57 18.73
N ARG A 203 10.16 -9.44 18.50
CA ARG A 203 10.14 -8.28 19.41
C ARG A 203 8.77 -7.61 19.46
N PHE A 204 8.09 -7.43 18.32
CA PHE A 204 6.72 -6.88 18.29
C PHE A 204 5.73 -7.80 19.00
N LEU A 205 5.80 -9.11 18.78
CA LEU A 205 4.98 -10.10 19.49
C LEU A 205 5.23 -10.05 21.01
N ALA A 206 6.51 -9.97 21.43
CA ALA A 206 6.88 -9.86 22.84
C ALA A 206 6.40 -8.55 23.51
N LEU A 207 6.13 -7.50 22.74
CA LEU A 207 5.53 -6.25 23.20
C LEU A 207 3.99 -6.27 23.18
N GLY A 208 3.35 -7.37 22.75
CA GLY A 208 1.91 -7.56 22.79
C GLY A 208 1.17 -7.21 21.51
N ALA A 209 1.87 -7.07 20.37
CA ALA A 209 1.24 -7.00 19.06
C ALA A 209 0.53 -8.33 18.72
N LYS A 210 -0.68 -8.25 18.11
CA LYS A 210 -1.48 -9.46 17.82
C LYS A 210 -1.22 -10.04 16.43
N HIS A 211 -1.13 -9.17 15.44
CA HIS A 211 -1.02 -9.57 14.03
C HIS A 211 0.32 -9.11 13.46
N VAL A 212 1.29 -10.01 13.48
CA VAL A 212 2.65 -9.75 12.99
C VAL A 212 3.04 -10.79 11.96
N GLN A 213 3.51 -10.35 10.81
CA GLN A 213 3.99 -11.20 9.73
C GLN A 213 5.33 -10.70 9.20
N VAL A 214 6.22 -11.61 8.81
CA VAL A 214 7.47 -11.25 8.13
C VAL A 214 7.17 -11.04 6.65
N ALA A 215 7.28 -9.81 6.17
CA ALA A 215 7.11 -9.46 4.77
C ALA A 215 8.45 -9.34 4.01
N GLY A 216 9.55 -9.12 4.70
CA GLY A 216 10.86 -8.80 4.11
C GLY A 216 11.10 -7.30 4.04
N ASN A 217 12.26 -6.92 3.50
CA ASN A 217 12.69 -5.53 3.45
C ASN A 217 12.51 -4.92 2.06
N VAL A 218 11.70 -3.87 1.96
CA VAL A 218 11.40 -3.17 0.69
C VAL A 218 12.65 -2.58 0.03
N LYS A 219 13.76 -2.42 0.74
CA LYS A 219 15.04 -1.97 0.15
C LYS A 219 15.61 -2.96 -0.87
N PHE A 220 15.24 -4.24 -0.81
CA PHE A 220 15.62 -5.24 -1.80
C PHE A 220 14.76 -5.23 -3.08
N GLU A 221 13.81 -4.32 -3.19
CA GLU A 221 12.98 -4.12 -4.38
C GLU A 221 13.54 -2.96 -5.22
N LEU A 222 14.53 -3.25 -6.04
CA LEU A 222 15.06 -2.25 -6.96
C LEU A 222 14.14 -2.09 -8.17
N ASP A 223 13.75 -0.87 -8.45
CA ASP A 223 13.09 -0.51 -9.71
C ASP A 223 14.15 -0.02 -10.70
N VAL A 224 14.47 -0.85 -11.69
CA VAL A 224 15.41 -0.50 -12.74
C VAL A 224 14.66 0.19 -13.86
N PRO A 225 14.89 1.50 -14.12
CA PRO A 225 14.27 2.21 -15.22
C PRO A 225 14.67 1.59 -16.57
N GLU A 226 13.72 1.47 -17.48
CA GLU A 226 13.98 0.95 -18.83
C GLU A 226 15.03 1.80 -19.57
N SER A 227 15.02 3.11 -19.37
CA SER A 227 16.05 4.02 -19.89
C SER A 227 17.47 3.66 -19.47
N SER A 228 17.65 3.14 -18.23
CA SER A 228 18.95 2.68 -17.75
C SER A 228 19.40 1.41 -18.47
N VAL A 229 18.47 0.51 -18.80
CA VAL A 229 18.76 -0.72 -19.57
C VAL A 229 19.14 -0.36 -21.01
N GLN A 230 18.36 0.51 -21.64
CA GLN A 230 18.62 0.98 -23.02
C GLN A 230 19.96 1.69 -23.13
N LEU A 231 20.28 2.57 -22.14
CA LEU A 231 21.56 3.25 -22.11
C LEU A 231 22.74 2.25 -21.97
N ALA A 232 22.64 1.31 -21.06
CA ALA A 232 23.66 0.27 -20.89
C ALA A 232 23.86 -0.55 -22.19
N GLN A 233 22.79 -0.93 -22.86
CA GLN A 233 22.84 -1.62 -24.15
C GLN A 233 23.53 -0.79 -25.24
N SER A 234 23.26 0.52 -25.30
CA SER A 234 23.89 1.41 -26.29
C SER A 234 25.38 1.63 -26.05
N LEU A 235 25.84 1.58 -24.79
CA LEU A 235 27.23 1.80 -24.42
C LEU A 235 28.06 0.49 -24.45
N LYS A 236 27.44 -0.66 -24.35
CA LYS A 236 28.11 -1.95 -24.29
C LYS A 236 29.09 -2.22 -25.45
N PRO A 237 28.76 -1.90 -26.74
CA PRO A 237 29.67 -2.14 -27.87
C PRO A 237 30.99 -1.35 -27.77
N VAL A 238 30.95 -0.16 -27.16
CA VAL A 238 32.12 0.74 -27.03
C VAL A 238 33.12 0.20 -25.99
N LEU A 239 32.66 -0.67 -25.10
CA LEU A 239 33.46 -1.27 -24.02
C LEU A 239 34.00 -2.66 -24.37
N GLN A 240 33.75 -3.13 -25.60
CA GLN A 240 34.16 -4.48 -26.01
C GLN A 240 35.69 -4.66 -25.88
N GLY A 241 36.05 -5.75 -25.21
CA GLY A 241 37.47 -6.06 -24.96
C GLY A 241 38.10 -5.32 -23.76
N ARG A 242 37.35 -4.50 -23.06
CA ARG A 242 37.78 -3.81 -21.82
C ARG A 242 37.21 -4.52 -20.59
N MET A 243 38.02 -4.55 -19.52
CA MET A 243 37.50 -4.85 -18.16
C MET A 243 37.06 -3.56 -17.48
N VAL A 244 35.84 -3.50 -17.02
CA VAL A 244 35.23 -2.28 -16.51
C VAL A 244 35.10 -2.32 -14.99
N TRP A 245 35.91 -1.49 -14.33
CA TRP A 245 35.81 -1.24 -12.90
C TRP A 245 34.98 0.01 -12.65
N VAL A 246 33.79 -0.13 -12.11
CA VAL A 246 32.93 1.01 -11.77
C VAL A 246 33.10 1.39 -10.31
N ALA A 247 33.53 2.59 -10.03
CA ALA A 247 33.53 3.20 -8.70
C ALA A 247 32.33 4.13 -8.58
N GLY A 248 31.25 3.64 -7.95
CA GLY A 248 29.95 4.31 -7.92
C GLY A 248 29.69 5.11 -6.65
N SER A 249 29.15 6.31 -6.80
CA SER A 249 28.79 7.22 -5.70
C SER A 249 29.97 7.61 -4.81
N THR A 250 31.10 7.97 -5.39
CA THR A 250 32.31 8.35 -4.68
C THR A 250 32.23 9.72 -4.02
N HIS A 251 33.07 9.94 -3.02
CA HIS A 251 33.18 11.17 -2.25
C HIS A 251 34.63 11.70 -2.24
N ALA A 252 34.80 12.95 -1.74
CA ALA A 252 36.13 13.51 -1.48
C ALA A 252 36.93 12.62 -0.53
N GLY A 253 38.18 12.37 -0.86
CA GLY A 253 39.07 11.46 -0.15
C GLY A 253 39.04 10.03 -0.72
N GLU A 254 37.97 9.62 -1.42
CA GLU A 254 37.91 8.30 -2.08
C GLU A 254 38.42 8.37 -3.52
N ASP A 255 38.08 9.44 -4.25
CA ASP A 255 38.47 9.61 -5.64
C ASP A 255 40.00 9.57 -5.78
N GLU A 256 40.72 10.19 -4.87
CA GLU A 256 42.18 10.23 -4.80
C GLU A 256 42.77 8.81 -4.60
N LEU A 257 42.21 8.02 -3.67
CA LEU A 257 42.65 6.66 -3.39
C LEU A 257 42.38 5.72 -4.58
N LEU A 258 41.22 5.85 -5.23
CA LEU A 258 40.82 5.06 -6.38
C LEU A 258 41.71 5.35 -7.60
N ILE A 259 42.02 6.64 -7.86
CA ILE A 259 42.93 7.04 -8.94
C ILE A 259 44.33 6.54 -8.65
N GLN A 260 44.82 6.65 -7.42
CA GLN A 260 46.13 6.14 -7.03
C GLN A 260 46.25 4.62 -7.21
N ALA A 261 45.20 3.88 -6.84
CA ALA A 261 45.15 2.43 -7.07
C ALA A 261 45.17 2.11 -8.58
N TYR A 262 44.37 2.83 -9.37
CA TYR A 262 44.31 2.67 -10.81
C TYR A 262 45.67 2.91 -11.47
N GLN A 263 46.40 3.98 -11.07
CA GLN A 263 47.73 4.27 -11.61
C GLN A 263 48.78 3.17 -11.38
N GLN A 264 48.65 2.43 -10.27
CA GLN A 264 49.52 1.26 -10.02
C GLN A 264 49.15 0.05 -10.88
N LEU A 265 47.88 -0.06 -11.30
CA LEU A 265 47.35 -1.20 -12.06
C LEU A 265 47.45 -1.03 -13.57
N LYS A 266 47.41 0.18 -14.11
CA LYS A 266 47.22 0.47 -15.53
C LYS A 266 48.31 -0.11 -16.43
N ASN A 267 49.58 -0.19 -15.98
CA ASN A 267 50.68 -0.73 -16.74
C ASN A 267 50.63 -2.27 -16.82
N GLN A 268 50.11 -2.91 -15.78
CA GLN A 268 49.93 -4.36 -15.74
C GLN A 268 48.67 -4.81 -16.49
N PHE A 269 47.64 -3.96 -16.46
CA PHE A 269 46.31 -4.26 -17.05
C PHE A 269 45.87 -3.11 -17.97
N PRO A 270 46.45 -2.95 -19.16
CA PRO A 270 46.11 -1.84 -20.07
C PRO A 270 44.64 -1.89 -20.57
N GLN A 271 43.99 -3.06 -20.51
CA GLN A 271 42.57 -3.23 -20.83
C GLN A 271 41.60 -2.77 -19.71
N LEU A 272 42.13 -2.46 -18.52
CA LEU A 272 41.27 -1.96 -17.41
C LEU A 272 40.79 -0.55 -17.72
N LEU A 273 39.48 -0.31 -17.59
CA LEU A 273 38.87 0.99 -17.65
C LEU A 273 38.23 1.29 -16.29
N LEU A 274 38.63 2.38 -15.65
CA LEU A 274 37.95 2.88 -14.46
C LEU A 274 36.81 3.82 -14.87
N VAL A 275 35.58 3.48 -14.50
CA VAL A 275 34.44 4.40 -14.57
C VAL A 275 34.24 5.01 -13.20
N LEU A 276 34.52 6.30 -13.06
CA LEU A 276 34.46 7.04 -11.80
C LEU A 276 33.18 7.88 -11.75
N VAL A 277 32.27 7.59 -10.82
CA VAL A 277 30.94 8.24 -10.73
C VAL A 277 30.81 8.95 -9.39
N PRO A 278 31.12 10.26 -9.31
CA PRO A 278 30.98 11.04 -8.07
C PRO A 278 29.50 11.17 -7.64
N ARG A 279 29.24 11.13 -6.33
CA ARG A 279 27.89 11.16 -5.76
C ARG A 279 27.14 12.47 -5.98
N HIS A 280 27.86 13.59 -6.01
CA HIS A 280 27.29 14.94 -6.01
C HIS A 280 27.73 15.74 -7.26
N PRO A 281 26.80 16.41 -7.96
CA PRO A 281 27.12 17.15 -9.19
C PRO A 281 28.18 18.24 -8.99
N GLU A 282 28.21 18.92 -7.84
CA GLU A 282 29.19 19.94 -7.48
C GLU A 282 30.64 19.43 -7.45
N ARG A 283 30.81 18.10 -7.45
CA ARG A 283 32.13 17.46 -7.48
C ARG A 283 32.63 17.09 -8.87
N PHE A 284 31.76 17.13 -9.88
CA PHE A 284 32.15 16.68 -11.23
C PHE A 284 33.35 17.40 -11.80
N ASP A 285 33.35 18.71 -11.68
CA ASP A 285 34.51 19.52 -12.17
C ASP A 285 35.75 19.38 -11.26
N VAL A 286 35.54 19.21 -9.94
CA VAL A 286 36.65 18.98 -9.00
C VAL A 286 37.35 17.66 -9.31
N VAL A 287 36.63 16.60 -9.60
CA VAL A 287 37.19 15.30 -9.94
C VAL A 287 37.83 15.34 -11.33
N ALA A 288 37.26 16.07 -12.30
CA ALA A 288 37.89 16.29 -13.60
C ALA A 288 39.25 17.02 -13.48
N GLN A 289 39.34 18.05 -12.63
CA GLN A 289 40.58 18.74 -12.32
C GLN A 289 41.60 17.82 -11.62
N LEU A 290 41.14 16.97 -10.67
CA LEU A 290 42.01 16.01 -10.03
C LEU A 290 42.64 15.03 -11.04
N LEU A 291 41.83 14.46 -11.95
CA LEU A 291 42.30 13.59 -13.02
C LEU A 291 43.33 14.27 -13.93
N GLN A 292 43.12 15.55 -14.27
CA GLN A 292 44.04 16.34 -15.05
C GLN A 292 45.37 16.60 -14.32
N GLN A 293 45.31 16.95 -13.04
CA GLN A 293 46.51 17.14 -12.19
C GLN A 293 47.33 15.87 -12.06
N GLN A 294 46.66 14.71 -11.98
CA GLN A 294 47.29 13.38 -11.91
C GLN A 294 47.74 12.85 -13.27
N GLN A 295 47.61 13.65 -14.34
CA GLN A 295 48.00 13.30 -15.73
C GLN A 295 47.32 11.98 -16.21
N VAL A 296 46.09 11.72 -15.79
CA VAL A 296 45.30 10.55 -16.22
C VAL A 296 44.61 10.90 -17.54
N LYS A 297 44.65 9.96 -18.50
CA LYS A 297 43.90 10.10 -19.77
C LYS A 297 42.42 9.81 -19.52
N PHE A 298 41.59 10.83 -19.41
CA PHE A 298 40.18 10.68 -19.12
C PHE A 298 39.28 11.39 -20.13
N ILE A 299 38.05 10.92 -20.19
CA ILE A 299 36.95 11.51 -20.92
C ILE A 299 35.79 11.79 -19.98
N ARG A 300 34.89 12.68 -20.40
CA ARG A 300 33.67 13.04 -19.62
C ARG A 300 32.43 12.56 -20.30
N ARG A 301 31.56 11.90 -19.56
CA ARG A 301 30.24 11.42 -20.03
C ARG A 301 29.35 12.60 -20.45
N SER A 302 29.34 13.69 -19.69
CA SER A 302 28.58 14.91 -19.97
C SER A 302 28.94 15.60 -21.31
N LYS A 303 30.13 15.32 -21.86
CA LYS A 303 30.59 15.81 -23.15
C LYS A 303 30.21 14.92 -24.33
N GLY A 304 29.50 13.82 -24.08
CA GLY A 304 29.15 12.84 -25.13
C GLY A 304 30.37 12.07 -25.71
N GLN A 305 31.52 12.15 -25.02
CA GLN A 305 32.73 11.44 -25.46
C GLN A 305 32.61 9.94 -25.21
N MET A 306 33.17 9.16 -26.14
CA MET A 306 33.25 7.70 -26.03
C MET A 306 34.71 7.28 -25.81
N PRO A 307 34.95 6.18 -25.02
CA PRO A 307 36.29 5.75 -24.69
C PRO A 307 37.01 5.20 -25.92
N ALA A 308 38.25 5.68 -26.13
CA ALA A 308 39.21 5.09 -27.05
C ALA A 308 40.03 3.99 -26.35
N ALA A 309 40.83 3.28 -27.10
CA ALA A 309 41.65 2.18 -26.56
C ALA A 309 42.64 2.63 -25.46
N ASP A 310 43.10 3.88 -25.54
CA ASP A 310 44.03 4.46 -24.57
C ASP A 310 43.36 5.29 -23.46
N THR A 311 42.03 5.33 -23.42
CA THR A 311 41.29 5.98 -22.34
C THR A 311 41.44 5.20 -21.04
N GLU A 312 41.96 5.86 -20.01
CA GLU A 312 42.23 5.27 -18.70
C GLU A 312 41.02 5.36 -17.76
N VAL A 313 40.38 6.56 -17.73
CA VAL A 313 39.23 6.81 -16.86
C VAL A 313 38.06 7.40 -17.66
N TRP A 314 36.86 6.90 -17.41
CA TRP A 314 35.63 7.51 -17.89
C TRP A 314 34.94 8.16 -16.71
N LEU A 315 34.95 9.48 -16.65
CA LEU A 315 34.24 10.23 -15.62
C LEU A 315 32.74 10.24 -15.91
N GLY A 316 31.99 9.53 -15.08
CA GLY A 316 30.51 9.47 -15.12
C GLY A 316 29.88 10.68 -14.45
N ASP A 317 30.07 11.85 -15.07
CA ASP A 317 29.61 13.16 -14.60
C ASP A 317 28.21 13.49 -15.10
N SER A 318 27.29 12.55 -14.99
CA SER A 318 25.89 12.65 -15.35
C SER A 318 25.01 12.10 -14.22
N MET A 319 23.84 12.70 -14.02
CA MET A 319 22.91 12.26 -12.98
C MET A 319 21.94 11.19 -13.51
N GLY A 320 21.67 10.18 -12.68
CA GLY A 320 20.67 9.15 -12.97
C GLY A 320 21.17 7.97 -13.81
N GLU A 321 22.43 7.91 -14.20
CA GLU A 321 23.03 6.87 -15.04
C GLU A 321 23.74 5.75 -14.25
N LEU A 322 23.78 5.82 -12.90
CA LEU A 322 24.54 4.87 -12.06
C LEU A 322 24.17 3.40 -12.31
N LEU A 323 22.88 3.12 -12.46
CA LEU A 323 22.40 1.76 -12.73
C LEU A 323 22.85 1.23 -14.09
N SER A 324 23.00 2.11 -15.08
CA SER A 324 23.55 1.75 -16.39
C SER A 324 25.04 1.41 -16.28
N TRP A 325 25.80 2.16 -15.49
CA TRP A 325 27.19 1.87 -15.22
C TRP A 325 27.37 0.54 -14.51
N TYR A 326 26.54 0.24 -13.51
CA TYR A 326 26.60 -1.05 -12.80
C TYR A 326 26.25 -2.24 -13.71
N GLN A 327 25.35 -2.07 -14.67
CA GLN A 327 25.07 -3.11 -15.67
C GLN A 327 26.31 -3.41 -16.54
N LEU A 328 27.11 -2.41 -16.87
CA LEU A 328 28.28 -2.50 -17.73
C LEU A 328 29.54 -2.99 -16.99
N ALA A 329 29.55 -2.91 -15.66
CA ALA A 329 30.71 -3.26 -14.84
C ALA A 329 31.03 -4.75 -14.90
N ASP A 330 32.30 -5.09 -14.75
CA ASP A 330 32.74 -6.44 -14.36
C ASP A 330 32.76 -6.56 -12.83
N PHE A 331 33.22 -5.53 -12.14
CA PHE A 331 33.13 -5.41 -10.69
C PHE A 331 32.93 -3.95 -10.27
N VAL A 332 32.38 -3.75 -9.04
CA VAL A 332 31.89 -2.46 -8.58
C VAL A 332 32.50 -2.12 -7.22
N PHE A 333 33.06 -0.92 -7.10
CA PHE A 333 33.38 -0.32 -5.81
C PHE A 333 32.22 0.57 -5.35
N ILE A 334 31.75 0.35 -4.10
CA ILE A 334 30.67 1.14 -3.48
C ILE A 334 31.27 2.31 -2.69
N GLY A 335 31.07 3.52 -3.17
CA GLY A 335 31.58 4.73 -2.55
C GLY A 335 30.96 5.07 -1.19
N GLY A 336 31.54 6.04 -0.48
CA GLY A 336 31.17 6.42 0.88
C GLY A 336 31.59 5.38 1.93
N SER A 337 32.46 4.43 1.55
CA SER A 337 32.84 3.29 2.33
C SER A 337 34.31 3.26 2.78
N LEU A 338 35.22 3.93 2.06
CA LEU A 338 36.60 4.13 2.53
C LEU A 338 36.73 5.32 3.48
N ILE A 339 35.74 6.18 3.53
CA ILE A 339 35.63 7.29 4.47
C ILE A 339 34.41 7.11 5.37
N GLU A 340 34.36 7.77 6.51
CA GLU A 340 33.30 7.61 7.51
C GLU A 340 31.96 8.24 7.07
N ARG A 341 31.37 7.73 5.95
CA ARG A 341 30.07 8.12 5.39
C ARG A 341 29.04 7.01 5.47
N GLY A 342 29.46 5.78 5.78
CA GLY A 342 28.58 4.63 6.04
C GLY A 342 28.22 3.81 4.81
N GLY A 343 28.87 4.02 3.67
CA GLY A 343 28.66 3.29 2.43
C GLY A 343 27.34 3.56 1.73
N HIS A 344 27.36 3.53 0.41
CA HIS A 344 26.17 3.62 -0.44
C HIS A 344 25.50 2.24 -0.65
N ASN A 345 24.47 2.19 -1.48
CA ASN A 345 23.59 1.03 -1.68
C ASN A 345 24.30 -0.10 -2.49
N PRO A 346 24.66 -1.25 -1.92
CA PRO A 346 25.24 -2.36 -2.66
C PRO A 346 24.18 -3.16 -3.44
N LEU A 347 22.88 -3.05 -3.11
CA LEU A 347 21.81 -3.82 -3.74
C LEU A 347 21.69 -3.52 -5.24
N GLU A 348 22.09 -2.33 -5.66
CA GLU A 348 22.11 -1.92 -7.07
C GLU A 348 23.14 -2.73 -7.89
N ALA A 349 24.32 -2.99 -7.34
CA ALA A 349 25.32 -3.85 -7.96
C ALA A 349 24.93 -5.34 -7.90
N MET A 350 24.41 -5.77 -6.75
CA MET A 350 23.92 -7.15 -6.54
C MET A 350 22.81 -7.54 -7.53
N ALA A 351 21.90 -6.62 -7.84
CA ALA A 351 20.80 -6.86 -8.78
C ALA A 351 21.27 -7.21 -10.20
N PHE A 352 22.48 -6.77 -10.56
CA PHE A 352 23.13 -7.08 -11.85
C PHE A 352 24.21 -8.16 -11.77
N ALA A 353 24.22 -8.94 -10.70
CA ALA A 353 25.23 -10.00 -10.48
C ALA A 353 26.67 -9.46 -10.52
N LYS A 354 26.92 -8.26 -9.99
CA LYS A 354 28.27 -7.69 -9.97
C LYS A 354 28.97 -7.93 -8.64
N ALA A 355 30.25 -8.28 -8.70
CA ALA A 355 31.09 -8.34 -7.51
C ALA A 355 31.18 -6.97 -6.85
N VAL A 356 31.00 -6.93 -5.55
CA VAL A 356 31.02 -5.71 -4.74
C VAL A 356 32.36 -5.59 -4.01
N LEU A 357 33.04 -4.47 -4.21
CA LEU A 357 34.17 -4.01 -3.40
C LEU A 357 33.66 -2.88 -2.50
N SER A 358 34.08 -2.87 -1.24
CA SER A 358 33.64 -1.83 -0.30
C SER A 358 34.67 -1.59 0.80
N GLY A 359 34.78 -0.36 1.25
CA GLY A 359 35.57 -0.01 2.43
C GLY A 359 34.93 -0.51 3.74
N PRO A 360 35.57 -0.24 4.90
CA PRO A 360 35.12 -0.72 6.20
C PRO A 360 33.89 0.02 6.74
N TYR A 361 33.59 1.22 6.25
CA TYR A 361 32.50 2.06 6.75
C TYR A 361 31.21 1.76 5.99
N VAL A 362 30.40 0.81 6.48
CA VAL A 362 29.18 0.31 5.80
C VAL A 362 27.92 0.38 6.68
N PHE A 363 27.90 1.25 7.69
CA PHE A 363 26.85 1.26 8.71
C PHE A 363 25.47 1.65 8.17
N ASN A 364 25.35 2.32 7.02
CA ASN A 364 24.05 2.59 6.38
C ASN A 364 23.40 1.32 5.81
N PHE A 365 24.21 0.32 5.43
CA PHE A 365 23.79 -0.96 4.87
C PHE A 365 24.38 -2.15 5.62
N GLN A 366 24.69 -1.99 6.90
CA GLN A 366 25.36 -2.99 7.72
C GLN A 366 24.80 -4.41 7.60
N LEU A 367 23.46 -4.54 7.63
CA LEU A 367 22.82 -5.85 7.48
C LEU A 367 23.12 -6.49 6.13
N VAL A 368 23.09 -5.72 5.03
CA VAL A 368 23.36 -6.23 3.69
C VAL A 368 24.79 -6.69 3.58
N PHE A 369 25.76 -5.91 4.07
CA PHE A 369 27.17 -6.29 4.05
C PHE A 369 27.48 -7.48 4.97
N GLN A 370 26.81 -7.63 6.12
CA GLN A 370 26.91 -8.83 6.95
C GLN A 370 26.43 -10.09 6.20
N LEU A 371 25.32 -9.99 5.45
CA LEU A 371 24.83 -11.10 4.65
C LEU A 371 25.77 -11.43 3.48
N LEU A 372 26.31 -10.42 2.80
CA LEU A 372 27.32 -10.59 1.75
C LEU A 372 28.58 -11.27 2.29
N GLN A 373 29.05 -10.88 3.47
CA GLN A 373 30.21 -11.46 4.14
C GLN A 373 29.99 -12.94 4.48
N GLN A 374 28.82 -13.28 5.04
CA GLN A 374 28.45 -14.66 5.36
C GLN A 374 28.46 -15.58 4.13
N GLN A 375 28.14 -15.02 2.95
CA GLN A 375 28.13 -15.76 1.68
C GLN A 375 29.43 -15.63 0.89
N GLN A 376 30.43 -14.92 1.42
CA GLN A 376 31.67 -14.61 0.69
C GLN A 376 31.37 -13.97 -0.69
N ALA A 377 30.46 -13.01 -0.71
CA ALA A 377 29.93 -12.40 -1.92
C ALA A 377 30.38 -10.93 -2.09
N TYR A 378 31.39 -10.47 -1.32
CA TYR A 378 32.01 -9.16 -1.53
C TYR A 378 33.46 -9.14 -1.03
N PHE A 379 34.20 -8.15 -1.48
CA PHE A 379 35.61 -7.92 -1.15
C PHE A 379 35.72 -6.65 -0.28
N GLN A 380 36.23 -6.79 0.93
CA GLN A 380 36.49 -5.65 1.80
C GLN A 380 37.90 -5.11 1.52
N VAL A 381 37.99 -3.80 1.30
CA VAL A 381 39.25 -3.09 1.03
C VAL A 381 39.34 -1.88 1.96
N ALA A 382 40.48 -1.62 2.60
CA ALA A 382 40.66 -0.52 3.55
C ALA A 382 41.69 0.50 3.10
N THR A 383 42.63 0.09 2.24
CA THR A 383 43.78 0.86 1.79
C THR A 383 43.95 0.81 0.28
N VAL A 384 44.77 1.66 -0.28
CA VAL A 384 45.18 1.61 -1.69
C VAL A 384 45.84 0.25 -2.00
N ALA A 385 46.65 -0.28 -1.11
CA ALA A 385 47.30 -1.60 -1.29
C ALA A 385 46.26 -2.72 -1.37
N ASP A 386 45.22 -2.70 -0.54
CA ASP A 386 44.13 -3.67 -0.60
C ASP A 386 43.34 -3.55 -1.92
N LEU A 387 43.08 -2.31 -2.39
CA LEU A 387 42.43 -2.07 -3.69
C LEU A 387 43.27 -2.68 -4.83
N VAL A 388 44.59 -2.39 -4.87
CA VAL A 388 45.51 -2.90 -5.89
C VAL A 388 45.55 -4.41 -5.85
N SER A 389 45.74 -5.02 -4.66
CA SER A 389 45.80 -6.48 -4.51
C SER A 389 44.47 -7.14 -4.96
N THR A 390 43.32 -6.65 -4.50
CA THR A 390 42.00 -7.19 -4.83
C THR A 390 41.71 -7.05 -6.32
N VAL A 391 41.94 -5.88 -6.91
CA VAL A 391 41.72 -5.68 -8.35
C VAL A 391 42.66 -6.53 -9.18
N THR A 392 43.93 -6.68 -8.77
CA THR A 392 44.89 -7.58 -9.43
C THR A 392 44.36 -9.02 -9.45
N GLU A 393 43.87 -9.50 -8.30
CA GLU A 393 43.30 -10.85 -8.19
C GLU A 393 42.10 -11.03 -9.12
N LEU A 394 41.14 -10.04 -9.14
CA LEU A 394 39.97 -10.06 -10.00
C LEU A 394 40.31 -9.96 -11.49
N MET A 395 41.39 -9.27 -11.85
CA MET A 395 41.90 -9.18 -13.23
C MET A 395 42.55 -10.47 -13.69
N GLN A 396 43.26 -11.18 -12.81
CA GLN A 396 43.93 -12.45 -13.09
C GLN A 396 42.96 -13.62 -13.05
N HIS A 397 41.93 -13.53 -12.20
CA HIS A 397 40.91 -14.53 -11.93
C HIS A 397 39.48 -13.96 -12.07
N PRO A 398 39.00 -13.65 -13.31
CA PRO A 398 37.68 -13.04 -13.52
C PRO A 398 36.52 -13.91 -13.02
N GLU A 399 36.74 -15.22 -12.90
CA GLU A 399 35.78 -16.16 -12.31
C GLU A 399 35.40 -15.82 -10.87
N LEU A 400 36.33 -15.27 -10.08
CA LEU A 400 36.06 -14.84 -8.69
C LEU A 400 35.02 -13.69 -8.64
N ALA A 401 35.15 -12.71 -9.56
CA ALA A 401 34.16 -11.64 -9.67
C ALA A 401 32.81 -12.20 -10.08
N THR A 402 32.78 -13.11 -11.04
CA THR A 402 31.52 -13.73 -11.49
C THR A 402 30.88 -14.55 -10.38
N GLU A 403 31.63 -15.35 -9.64
CA GLU A 403 31.14 -16.17 -8.55
C GLU A 403 30.57 -15.30 -7.40
N ALA A 404 31.31 -14.28 -6.98
CA ALA A 404 30.85 -13.33 -5.95
C ALA A 404 29.57 -12.59 -6.39
N GLY A 405 29.51 -12.16 -7.65
CA GLY A 405 28.35 -11.52 -8.23
C GLY A 405 27.11 -12.42 -8.26
N VAL A 406 27.26 -13.70 -8.65
CA VAL A 406 26.18 -14.70 -8.65
C VAL A 406 25.67 -14.96 -7.22
N LYS A 407 26.59 -15.11 -6.25
CA LYS A 407 26.21 -15.23 -4.82
C LYS A 407 25.46 -14.00 -4.33
N GLY A 408 25.92 -12.81 -4.70
CA GLY A 408 25.25 -11.54 -4.41
C GLY A 408 23.84 -11.47 -5.00
N LEU A 409 23.67 -11.81 -6.28
CA LEU A 409 22.37 -11.86 -6.94
C LEU A 409 21.41 -12.86 -6.28
N LYS A 410 21.89 -14.06 -5.96
CA LYS A 410 21.09 -15.08 -5.28
C LYS A 410 20.58 -14.58 -3.92
N LEU A 411 21.46 -13.94 -3.15
CA LEU A 411 21.08 -13.30 -1.88
C LEU A 411 20.04 -12.20 -2.08
N TYR A 412 20.23 -11.33 -3.07
CA TYR A 412 19.31 -10.28 -3.44
C TYR A 412 17.92 -10.85 -3.78
N GLN A 413 17.83 -11.85 -4.66
CA GLN A 413 16.59 -12.50 -5.07
C GLN A 413 15.86 -13.20 -3.91
N GLN A 414 16.59 -13.83 -2.99
CA GLN A 414 16.00 -14.47 -1.80
C GLN A 414 15.32 -13.48 -0.85
N GLN A 415 15.74 -12.21 -0.86
CA GLN A 415 15.19 -11.17 -0.02
C GLN A 415 14.05 -10.38 -0.68
N GLN A 416 13.78 -10.60 -1.98
CA GLN A 416 12.71 -9.95 -2.73
C GLN A 416 11.31 -10.44 -2.34
N GLY A 417 10.28 -9.77 -2.88
CA GLY A 417 8.87 -10.09 -2.68
C GLY A 417 8.23 -9.37 -1.51
N ALA A 418 8.97 -8.48 -0.83
CA ALA A 418 8.42 -7.68 0.28
C ALA A 418 7.26 -6.80 -0.19
N VAL A 419 7.41 -6.10 -1.30
CA VAL A 419 6.36 -5.23 -1.87
C VAL A 419 5.14 -6.05 -2.27
N ALA A 420 5.31 -7.22 -2.91
CA ALA A 420 4.19 -8.09 -3.28
C ALA A 420 3.40 -8.57 -2.05
N ARG A 421 4.10 -8.99 -0.98
CA ARG A 421 3.46 -9.40 0.28
C ARG A 421 2.73 -8.24 0.96
N ILE A 422 3.29 -7.03 0.95
CA ILE A 422 2.62 -5.82 1.46
C ILE A 422 1.38 -5.51 0.62
N MET A 423 1.50 -5.53 -0.71
CA MET A 423 0.38 -5.25 -1.62
C MET A 423 -0.78 -6.26 -1.46
N ALA A 424 -0.50 -7.53 -1.19
CA ALA A 424 -1.53 -8.52 -0.88
C ALA A 424 -2.37 -8.13 0.36
N GLN A 425 -1.72 -7.59 1.41
CA GLN A 425 -2.43 -7.09 2.59
C GLN A 425 -3.20 -5.79 2.33
N VAL A 426 -2.64 -4.91 1.51
CA VAL A 426 -3.33 -3.69 1.06
C VAL A 426 -4.60 -4.05 0.28
N GLN A 427 -4.52 -4.99 -0.66
CA GLN A 427 -5.67 -5.46 -1.46
C GLN A 427 -6.77 -6.10 -0.59
N ALA A 428 -6.41 -6.80 0.46
CA ALA A 428 -7.37 -7.37 1.40
C ALA A 428 -8.16 -6.29 2.19
N LEU A 429 -7.58 -5.10 2.39
CA LEU A 429 -8.18 -3.99 3.12
C LEU A 429 -8.82 -2.94 2.22
N VAL A 430 -8.34 -2.80 0.99
CA VAL A 430 -8.84 -1.86 -0.02
C VAL A 430 -9.25 -2.66 -1.27
N PRO A 431 -10.40 -3.32 -1.24
CA PRO A 431 -10.81 -4.27 -2.28
C PRO A 431 -11.26 -3.61 -3.59
N LEU A 432 -11.46 -2.29 -3.61
CA LEU A 432 -11.99 -1.53 -4.77
C LEU A 432 -10.93 -1.18 -5.83
N ALA A 433 -9.80 -1.87 -5.87
CA ALA A 433 -8.71 -1.59 -6.79
C ALA A 433 -9.10 -1.64 -8.29
N ASP A 434 -10.05 -2.51 -8.64
CA ASP A 434 -10.50 -2.70 -10.02
C ASP A 434 -11.74 -1.86 -10.37
N ILE A 435 -12.16 -0.96 -9.46
CA ILE A 435 -13.35 -0.12 -9.62
C ILE A 435 -12.96 1.26 -10.12
N SER A 436 -13.68 1.75 -11.11
CA SER A 436 -13.56 3.12 -11.62
C SER A 436 -14.41 4.11 -10.82
N ILE A 437 -13.95 5.36 -10.71
CA ILE A 437 -14.64 6.41 -9.95
C ILE A 437 -14.87 7.63 -10.84
N ILE A 438 -16.11 8.12 -10.84
CA ILE A 438 -16.48 9.42 -11.41
C ILE A 438 -16.73 10.37 -10.24
N ASN A 439 -16.09 11.55 -10.25
CA ASN A 439 -16.29 12.59 -9.25
C ASN A 439 -16.38 13.95 -9.95
N ASN A 440 -17.53 14.62 -9.85
CA ASN A 440 -17.77 15.97 -10.41
C ASN A 440 -17.92 17.05 -9.32
N GLY A 441 -17.52 16.75 -8.08
CA GLY A 441 -17.62 17.67 -6.93
C GLY A 441 -18.95 17.58 -6.18
N LYS A 442 -20.08 17.29 -6.84
CA LYS A 442 -21.40 17.09 -6.21
C LYS A 442 -21.84 15.63 -6.22
N ALA A 443 -21.42 14.88 -7.21
CA ALA A 443 -21.71 13.46 -7.34
C ALA A 443 -20.39 12.65 -7.30
N VAL A 444 -20.39 11.59 -6.53
CA VAL A 444 -19.33 10.58 -6.55
C VAL A 444 -19.96 9.25 -6.89
N ALA A 445 -19.57 8.65 -8.00
CA ALA A 445 -19.99 7.32 -8.39
C ALA A 445 -18.80 6.38 -8.47
N CYS A 446 -18.96 5.15 -8.01
CA CYS A 446 -18.05 4.05 -8.30
C CYS A 446 -18.75 3.04 -9.20
N PHE A 447 -18.02 2.42 -10.13
CA PHE A 447 -18.57 1.42 -11.02
C PHE A 447 -17.52 0.38 -11.42
N ASP A 448 -18.00 -0.79 -11.77
CA ASP A 448 -17.19 -1.89 -12.28
C ASP A 448 -17.02 -1.76 -13.81
N PRO A 449 -15.81 -1.43 -14.30
CA PRO A 449 -15.56 -1.26 -15.74
C PRO A 449 -15.66 -2.58 -16.53
N ALA A 450 -15.53 -3.73 -15.86
CA ALA A 450 -15.75 -5.02 -16.51
C ALA A 450 -17.23 -5.32 -16.73
N PHE A 451 -18.12 -4.71 -15.96
CA PHE A 451 -19.56 -4.76 -16.18
C PHE A 451 -20.02 -3.64 -17.13
N TYR A 452 -19.62 -2.41 -16.87
CA TYR A 452 -19.89 -1.24 -17.70
C TYR A 452 -18.58 -0.62 -18.20
N PRO A 453 -18.07 -1.00 -19.38
CA PRO A 453 -16.83 -0.44 -19.95
C PRO A 453 -16.90 1.09 -20.14
N GLN A 454 -18.08 1.59 -20.46
CA GLN A 454 -18.41 3.02 -20.50
C GLN A 454 -19.58 3.26 -19.56
N PHE A 455 -19.37 4.06 -18.53
CA PHE A 455 -20.37 4.34 -17.51
C PHE A 455 -20.67 5.84 -17.44
N GLU A 456 -21.96 6.17 -17.35
CA GLU A 456 -22.43 7.54 -17.24
C GLU A 456 -23.37 7.69 -16.04
N LEU A 457 -23.35 8.87 -15.36
CA LEU A 457 -24.17 9.14 -14.19
C LEU A 457 -25.70 9.03 -14.47
N LYS A 458 -26.12 9.23 -15.72
CA LYS A 458 -27.52 9.05 -16.13
C LYS A 458 -28.04 7.63 -15.93
N TYR A 459 -27.14 6.61 -15.82
CA TYR A 459 -27.54 5.22 -15.55
C TYR A 459 -28.17 5.02 -14.16
N PHE A 460 -28.02 5.98 -13.25
CA PHE A 460 -28.76 5.97 -11.99
C PHE A 460 -30.18 6.58 -12.10
N GLN A 461 -30.59 7.07 -13.25
CA GLN A 461 -31.89 7.66 -13.48
C GLN A 461 -32.83 6.68 -14.18
N ALA A 462 -33.91 6.26 -13.51
CA ALA A 462 -34.90 5.35 -14.08
C ALA A 462 -35.51 5.89 -15.39
N GLN A 463 -35.69 7.21 -15.48
CA GLN A 463 -36.20 7.87 -16.69
C GLN A 463 -35.32 7.62 -17.92
N TYR A 464 -34.00 7.58 -17.76
CA TYR A 464 -33.08 7.26 -18.86
C TYR A 464 -33.38 5.87 -19.45
N TRP A 465 -33.49 4.86 -18.58
CA TRP A 465 -33.75 3.48 -19.01
C TRP A 465 -35.13 3.32 -19.67
N GLN A 466 -36.14 4.03 -19.15
CA GLN A 466 -37.49 4.08 -19.77
C GLN A 466 -37.46 4.70 -21.13
N GLN A 467 -36.81 5.84 -21.32
CA GLN A 467 -36.69 6.54 -22.60
C GLN A 467 -35.94 5.72 -23.66
N GLN A 468 -34.99 4.91 -23.24
CA GLN A 468 -34.23 4.02 -24.14
C GLN A 468 -34.94 2.67 -24.41
N GLY A 469 -36.08 2.40 -23.74
CA GLY A 469 -36.78 1.11 -23.88
C GLY A 469 -36.00 -0.07 -23.27
N LEU A 470 -35.09 0.18 -22.30
CA LEU A 470 -34.18 -0.79 -21.71
C LEU A 470 -34.64 -1.27 -20.32
N VAL A 471 -35.88 -0.99 -19.94
CA VAL A 471 -36.51 -1.53 -18.71
C VAL A 471 -37.14 -2.88 -19.04
N THR A 472 -36.68 -3.93 -18.37
CA THR A 472 -37.20 -5.30 -18.52
C THR A 472 -38.27 -5.65 -17.51
N GLY A 473 -38.39 -4.88 -16.43
CA GLY A 473 -39.39 -5.09 -15.39
C GLY A 473 -39.30 -4.06 -14.26
N GLN A 474 -40.26 -4.13 -13.36
CA GLN A 474 -40.28 -3.35 -12.12
C GLN A 474 -40.91 -4.15 -10.98
N SER A 475 -40.38 -3.99 -9.78
CA SER A 475 -41.01 -4.50 -8.55
C SER A 475 -41.52 -3.32 -7.72
N LYS A 476 -42.82 -3.35 -7.38
CA LYS A 476 -43.47 -2.36 -6.53
C LYS A 476 -43.64 -2.92 -5.11
N GLY A 477 -42.63 -2.70 -4.26
CA GLY A 477 -42.74 -2.92 -2.81
C GLY A 477 -42.95 -1.58 -2.09
N ARG A 478 -42.24 -1.37 -0.97
CA ARG A 478 -42.20 -0.03 -0.30
C ARG A 478 -41.53 1.01 -1.20
N ASN A 479 -40.66 0.59 -2.13
CA ASN A 479 -39.94 1.43 -3.08
C ASN A 479 -39.96 0.74 -4.45
N THR A 480 -39.93 1.51 -5.54
CA THR A 480 -39.85 0.97 -6.88
C THR A 480 -38.40 0.54 -7.16
N VAL A 481 -38.22 -0.71 -7.55
CA VAL A 481 -36.95 -1.26 -8.03
C VAL A 481 -37.12 -1.51 -9.52
N TRP A 482 -36.14 -1.08 -10.31
CA TRP A 482 -36.15 -1.20 -11.77
C TRP A 482 -35.20 -2.29 -12.24
N PHE A 483 -35.70 -3.20 -13.07
CA PHE A 483 -34.87 -4.16 -13.80
C PHE A 483 -34.51 -3.57 -15.16
N VAL A 484 -33.23 -3.45 -15.42
CA VAL A 484 -32.69 -2.78 -16.61
C VAL A 484 -31.71 -3.72 -17.34
N GLU A 485 -31.69 -3.59 -18.68
CA GLU A 485 -30.80 -4.41 -19.49
C GLU A 485 -30.04 -3.54 -20.51
N GLN A 486 -28.73 -3.78 -20.63
CA GLN A 486 -27.91 -3.14 -21.65
C GLN A 486 -26.81 -4.10 -22.13
N HIS A 487 -26.68 -4.26 -23.45
CA HIS A 487 -25.68 -5.16 -24.04
C HIS A 487 -25.73 -6.60 -23.53
N GLY A 488 -26.92 -7.14 -23.27
CA GLY A 488 -27.11 -8.48 -22.74
C GLY A 488 -26.77 -8.64 -21.25
N LYS A 489 -26.51 -7.53 -20.55
CA LYS A 489 -26.26 -7.52 -19.09
C LYS A 489 -27.46 -6.94 -18.37
N GLN A 490 -28.00 -7.71 -17.43
CA GLN A 490 -29.15 -7.31 -16.63
C GLN A 490 -28.73 -6.80 -15.27
N ALA A 491 -29.32 -5.69 -14.84
CA ALA A 491 -29.04 -5.07 -13.55
C ALA A 491 -30.33 -4.61 -12.85
N VAL A 492 -30.22 -4.50 -11.54
CA VAL A 492 -31.26 -3.98 -10.64
C VAL A 492 -30.85 -2.58 -10.20
N LEU A 493 -31.60 -1.57 -10.61
CA LEU A 493 -31.43 -0.19 -10.16
C LEU A 493 -32.31 0.06 -8.94
N ARG A 494 -31.69 0.47 -7.85
CA ARG A 494 -32.37 0.76 -6.59
C ARG A 494 -31.97 2.12 -6.05
N HIS A 495 -32.99 2.98 -5.81
CA HIS A 495 -32.85 4.23 -5.06
C HIS A 495 -33.07 4.00 -3.57
N TYR A 496 -32.28 4.62 -2.70
CA TYR A 496 -32.42 4.47 -1.27
C TYR A 496 -33.41 5.48 -0.70
N TYR A 497 -34.40 4.99 0.01
CA TYR A 497 -35.40 5.80 0.70
C TYR A 497 -35.26 5.70 2.22
N ARG A 498 -35.74 6.71 2.92
CA ARG A 498 -35.88 6.70 4.37
C ARG A 498 -37.18 6.01 4.77
N GLY A 499 -37.09 5.12 5.76
CA GLY A 499 -38.25 4.56 6.43
C GLY A 499 -38.68 5.37 7.66
N GLY A 500 -39.86 5.05 8.21
CA GLY A 500 -40.40 5.63 9.45
C GLY A 500 -41.02 7.01 9.27
N LEU A 501 -41.32 7.68 10.40
CA LEU A 501 -41.98 8.99 10.42
C LEU A 501 -41.21 10.10 9.70
N VAL A 502 -39.89 10.06 9.74
CA VAL A 502 -39.00 11.00 9.05
C VAL A 502 -39.10 10.88 7.53
N GLY A 503 -39.34 9.67 7.01
CA GLY A 503 -39.53 9.42 5.58
C GLY A 503 -40.79 10.05 4.99
N LYS A 504 -41.78 10.44 5.81
CA LYS A 504 -42.97 11.17 5.35
C LYS A 504 -42.67 12.64 4.98
N ILE A 505 -41.61 13.22 5.56
CA ILE A 505 -41.23 14.63 5.36
C ILE A 505 -40.02 14.73 4.44
N ASN A 506 -39.11 13.77 4.52
CA ASN A 506 -37.86 13.72 3.75
C ASN A 506 -37.61 12.30 3.26
N GLN A 507 -38.03 12.02 2.02
CA GLN A 507 -38.10 10.65 1.50
C GLN A 507 -36.74 10.04 1.16
N ASP A 508 -35.76 10.81 0.66
CA ASP A 508 -34.53 10.30 0.05
C ASP A 508 -33.25 11.00 0.52
N ARG A 509 -33.34 11.96 1.47
CA ARG A 509 -32.18 12.71 1.95
C ARG A 509 -31.67 12.14 3.26
N PHE A 510 -30.42 11.72 3.26
CA PHE A 510 -29.69 11.21 4.42
C PHE A 510 -28.83 12.30 5.05
N TRP A 511 -28.53 12.19 6.35
CA TRP A 511 -27.60 13.09 7.02
C TRP A 511 -26.22 13.01 6.36
N PRO A 512 -25.47 14.13 6.30
CA PRO A 512 -24.14 14.14 5.72
C PRO A 512 -23.26 13.06 6.35
N GLN A 513 -22.66 12.23 5.51
CA GLN A 513 -21.72 11.20 5.89
C GLN A 513 -20.55 11.21 4.90
N PRO A 514 -19.38 10.68 5.28
CA PRO A 514 -18.32 10.39 4.33
C PRO A 514 -18.85 9.55 3.15
N VAL A 515 -18.40 9.85 1.95
CA VAL A 515 -18.83 9.15 0.72
C VAL A 515 -18.76 7.63 0.89
N THR A 516 -17.66 7.13 1.44
CA THR A 516 -17.42 5.69 1.66
C THR A 516 -18.34 5.05 2.69
N GLN A 517 -18.95 5.85 3.59
CA GLN A 517 -19.89 5.39 4.62
C GLN A 517 -21.35 5.62 4.22
N SER A 518 -21.60 6.21 3.04
CA SER A 518 -22.95 6.35 2.50
C SER A 518 -23.56 4.97 2.20
N ARG A 519 -24.87 4.88 2.25
CA ARG A 519 -25.60 3.60 2.15
C ARG A 519 -25.21 2.81 0.91
N ALA A 520 -25.24 3.44 -0.28
CA ALA A 520 -24.91 2.77 -1.53
C ALA A 520 -23.43 2.37 -1.59
N MET A 521 -22.50 3.23 -1.16
CA MET A 521 -21.08 2.93 -1.20
C MET A 521 -20.67 1.85 -0.18
N ALA A 522 -21.29 1.86 0.99
CA ALA A 522 -21.04 0.81 2.01
C ALA A 522 -21.52 -0.55 1.53
N GLU A 523 -22.76 -0.62 0.96
CA GLU A 523 -23.30 -1.85 0.39
C GLU A 523 -22.48 -2.33 -0.81
N PHE A 524 -22.14 -1.45 -1.74
CA PHE A 524 -21.29 -1.78 -2.89
C PHE A 524 -19.95 -2.37 -2.44
N SER A 525 -19.28 -1.73 -1.48
CA SER A 525 -17.99 -2.19 -0.95
C SER A 525 -18.10 -3.54 -0.27
N LEU A 526 -19.16 -3.79 0.49
CA LEU A 526 -19.38 -5.05 1.17
C LEU A 526 -19.67 -6.18 0.16
N LEU A 527 -20.54 -5.94 -0.83
CA LEU A 527 -20.83 -6.90 -1.91
C LEU A 527 -19.57 -7.24 -2.70
N TRP A 528 -18.76 -6.23 -3.06
CA TRP A 528 -17.50 -6.42 -3.77
C TRP A 528 -16.53 -7.31 -2.98
N GLN A 529 -16.38 -7.06 -1.69
CA GLN A 529 -15.52 -7.85 -0.81
C GLN A 529 -16.03 -9.29 -0.66
N MET A 530 -17.33 -9.48 -0.48
CA MET A 530 -17.94 -10.80 -0.36
C MET A 530 -17.75 -11.66 -1.62
N ARG A 531 -17.83 -11.06 -2.80
CA ARG A 531 -17.54 -11.76 -4.05
C ARG A 531 -16.07 -12.21 -4.15
N GLN A 532 -15.13 -11.40 -3.68
CA GLN A 532 -13.71 -11.80 -3.61
C GLN A 532 -13.49 -13.00 -2.68
N TRP A 533 -14.31 -13.15 -1.65
CA TRP A 533 -14.31 -14.32 -0.77
C TRP A 533 -15.06 -15.53 -1.35
N GLY A 534 -15.62 -15.41 -2.56
CA GLY A 534 -16.41 -16.47 -3.20
C GLY A 534 -17.76 -16.70 -2.54
N LEU A 535 -18.31 -15.73 -1.79
CA LEU A 535 -19.66 -15.79 -1.26
C LEU A 535 -20.69 -15.53 -2.36
N PRO A 536 -21.80 -16.26 -2.40
CA PRO A 536 -22.84 -16.09 -3.42
C PRO A 536 -23.71 -14.87 -3.10
N VAL A 537 -23.28 -13.75 -3.62
CA VAL A 537 -23.97 -12.46 -3.57
C VAL A 537 -23.99 -11.85 -4.98
N PRO A 538 -24.98 -11.00 -5.33
CA PRO A 538 -25.00 -10.32 -6.63
C PRO A 538 -23.75 -9.45 -6.82
N ARG A 539 -23.31 -9.29 -8.05
CA ARG A 539 -22.21 -8.40 -8.40
C ARG A 539 -22.64 -6.94 -8.26
N PRO A 540 -21.94 -6.11 -7.48
CA PRO A 540 -22.21 -4.69 -7.48
C PRO A 540 -21.67 -4.07 -8.78
N CYS A 541 -22.55 -3.42 -9.54
CA CYS A 541 -22.20 -2.85 -10.85
C CYS A 541 -21.81 -1.38 -10.75
N ALA A 542 -22.58 -0.59 -9.99
CA ALA A 542 -22.25 0.81 -9.72
C ALA A 542 -22.97 1.31 -8.45
N ALA A 543 -22.43 2.34 -7.80
CA ALA A 543 -23.06 3.05 -6.69
C ALA A 543 -22.85 4.56 -6.81
N LEU A 544 -23.84 5.35 -6.39
CA LEU A 544 -23.85 6.81 -6.44
C LEU A 544 -24.03 7.40 -5.03
N TYR A 545 -23.21 8.40 -4.73
CA TYR A 545 -23.42 9.40 -3.70
C TYR A 545 -23.68 10.74 -4.38
N GLN A 546 -24.85 11.33 -4.15
CA GLN A 546 -25.19 12.64 -4.67
C GLN A 546 -25.33 13.63 -3.50
N GLN A 547 -24.45 14.62 -3.43
CA GLN A 547 -24.49 15.67 -2.40
C GLN A 547 -25.58 16.69 -2.73
N HIS A 548 -26.28 17.12 -1.70
CA HIS A 548 -27.27 18.19 -1.75
C HIS A 548 -26.97 19.26 -0.66
N SER A 549 -27.69 20.36 -0.68
CA SER A 549 -27.53 21.43 0.32
C SER A 549 -27.68 20.92 1.76
N PHE A 550 -28.59 19.95 1.98
CA PHE A 550 -28.77 19.27 3.26
C PHE A 550 -28.72 17.76 3.04
N GLY A 551 -27.51 17.17 3.26
CA GLY A 551 -27.33 15.73 3.20
C GLY A 551 -27.01 15.18 1.82
N TYR A 552 -27.32 13.90 1.60
CA TYR A 552 -27.06 13.20 0.35
C TYR A 552 -28.21 12.26 -0.03
N SER A 553 -28.35 11.95 -1.31
CA SER A 553 -29.11 10.81 -1.83
C SER A 553 -28.15 9.73 -2.35
N ALA A 554 -28.66 8.52 -2.51
CA ALA A 554 -27.85 7.38 -2.90
C ALA A 554 -28.63 6.42 -3.82
N ASP A 555 -27.92 5.84 -4.76
CA ASP A 555 -28.43 4.85 -5.71
C ASP A 555 -27.41 3.71 -5.88
N ILE A 556 -27.90 2.52 -6.18
CA ILE A 556 -27.05 1.36 -6.49
C ILE A 556 -27.58 0.60 -7.71
N LEU A 557 -26.67 0.14 -8.55
CA LEU A 557 -26.88 -0.85 -9.60
C LEU A 557 -26.19 -2.14 -9.19
N ILE A 558 -26.92 -3.23 -9.12
CA ILE A 558 -26.41 -4.58 -8.86
C ILE A 558 -26.83 -5.54 -9.99
N GLU A 559 -26.02 -6.54 -10.25
CA GLU A 559 -26.34 -7.57 -11.28
C GLU A 559 -27.61 -8.32 -10.90
N LEU A 560 -28.50 -8.48 -11.85
CA LEU A 560 -29.65 -9.38 -11.71
C LEU A 560 -29.14 -10.82 -11.83
N ILE A 561 -29.42 -11.66 -10.84
CA ILE A 561 -29.09 -13.08 -10.88
C ILE A 561 -30.20 -13.78 -11.68
N PRO A 562 -29.90 -14.31 -12.87
CA PRO A 562 -30.92 -14.92 -13.72
C PRO A 562 -31.42 -16.26 -13.14
N GLY A 563 -32.62 -16.67 -13.50
CA GLY A 563 -33.18 -17.99 -13.15
C GLY A 563 -33.36 -18.22 -11.66
N THR A 564 -33.58 -17.14 -10.85
CA THR A 564 -33.72 -17.28 -9.40
C THR A 564 -35.15 -17.09 -8.92
N THR A 565 -35.52 -17.87 -7.92
CA THR A 565 -36.77 -17.73 -7.15
C THR A 565 -36.44 -17.50 -5.69
N ASP A 566 -37.10 -16.54 -5.02
CA ASP A 566 -36.91 -16.34 -3.60
C ASP A 566 -37.51 -17.50 -2.76
N LEU A 567 -36.91 -17.73 -1.61
CA LEU A 567 -37.25 -18.87 -0.77
C LEU A 567 -38.72 -18.84 -0.34
N ALA A 568 -39.32 -17.66 -0.16
CA ALA A 568 -40.72 -17.58 0.22
C ALA A 568 -41.66 -18.07 -0.90
N HIS A 569 -41.44 -17.63 -2.14
CA HIS A 569 -42.17 -18.14 -3.29
C HIS A 569 -41.91 -19.62 -3.57
N LEU A 570 -40.66 -20.05 -3.43
CA LEU A 570 -40.28 -21.45 -3.64
C LEU A 570 -41.01 -22.38 -2.66
N LEU A 571 -41.12 -21.99 -1.38
CA LEU A 571 -41.82 -22.76 -0.35
C LEU A 571 -43.34 -22.78 -0.49
N GLN A 572 -43.92 -21.87 -1.29
CA GLN A 572 -45.33 -21.97 -1.70
C GLN A 572 -45.53 -22.97 -2.83
N GLN A 573 -44.51 -23.25 -3.63
CA GLN A 573 -44.59 -24.17 -4.76
C GLN A 573 -44.15 -25.60 -4.40
N ARG A 574 -43.12 -25.76 -3.58
CA ARG A 574 -42.59 -27.06 -3.16
C ARG A 574 -41.88 -27.00 -1.81
N ALA A 575 -41.82 -28.19 -1.17
CA ALA A 575 -40.94 -28.33 -0.01
C ALA A 575 -39.46 -28.42 -0.40
N LEU A 576 -38.59 -27.93 0.46
CA LEU A 576 -37.15 -28.19 0.36
C LEU A 576 -36.82 -29.57 0.94
N THR A 577 -35.91 -30.28 0.31
CA THR A 577 -35.32 -31.51 0.81
C THR A 577 -34.45 -31.24 2.06
N ARG A 578 -34.19 -32.30 2.84
CA ARG A 578 -33.26 -32.20 3.98
C ARG A 578 -31.87 -31.68 3.56
N ALA A 579 -31.37 -32.09 2.38
CA ALA A 579 -30.09 -31.68 1.85
C ALA A 579 -30.07 -30.17 1.53
N GLU A 580 -31.13 -29.63 0.92
CA GLU A 580 -31.25 -28.19 0.63
C GLU A 580 -31.30 -27.35 1.92
N TRP A 581 -32.00 -27.82 2.97
CA TRP A 581 -31.97 -27.16 4.28
C TRP A 581 -30.56 -27.14 4.90
N GLN A 582 -29.81 -28.23 4.75
CA GLN A 582 -28.41 -28.28 5.20
C GLN A 582 -27.51 -27.35 4.39
N GLN A 583 -27.68 -27.28 3.07
CA GLN A 583 -26.95 -26.36 2.19
C GLN A 583 -27.21 -24.89 2.55
N LEU A 584 -28.49 -24.54 2.82
CA LEU A 584 -28.86 -23.21 3.28
C LEU A 584 -28.21 -22.87 4.62
N GLY A 585 -28.20 -23.80 5.56
CA GLY A 585 -27.51 -23.64 6.84
C GLY A 585 -26.00 -23.43 6.65
N ALA A 586 -25.36 -24.23 5.82
CA ALA A 586 -23.94 -24.10 5.50
C ALA A 586 -23.62 -22.76 4.81
N LEU A 587 -24.50 -22.30 3.91
CA LEU A 587 -24.38 -20.98 3.31
C LEU A 587 -24.33 -19.87 4.37
N ILE A 588 -25.30 -19.82 5.27
CA ILE A 588 -25.37 -18.79 6.34
C ILE A 588 -24.10 -18.85 7.20
N ALA A 589 -23.61 -20.04 7.54
CA ALA A 589 -22.38 -20.21 8.29
C ALA A 589 -21.16 -19.60 7.57
N ARG A 590 -21.05 -19.75 6.24
CA ARG A 590 -19.97 -19.12 5.45
C ARG A 590 -19.96 -17.60 5.59
N PHE A 591 -21.12 -16.94 5.59
CA PHE A 591 -21.20 -15.50 5.82
C PHE A 591 -20.75 -15.14 7.26
N HIS A 592 -21.19 -15.92 8.24
CA HIS A 592 -20.79 -15.71 9.63
C HIS A 592 -19.30 -15.98 9.87
N GLN A 593 -18.67 -16.95 9.21
CA GLN A 593 -17.22 -17.18 9.24
C GLN A 593 -16.42 -15.95 8.72
N HIS A 594 -16.97 -15.21 7.75
CA HIS A 594 -16.42 -13.95 7.26
C HIS A 594 -16.84 -12.73 8.10
N ASN A 595 -17.52 -12.96 9.26
CA ASN A 595 -18.01 -11.91 10.15
C ASN A 595 -19.04 -10.96 9.49
N VAL A 596 -19.79 -11.41 8.51
CA VAL A 596 -20.81 -10.61 7.83
C VAL A 596 -22.13 -10.69 8.59
N TYR A 597 -22.55 -9.55 9.16
CA TYR A 597 -23.87 -9.36 9.75
C TYR A 597 -24.87 -8.95 8.69
N HIS A 598 -25.93 -9.74 8.50
CA HIS A 598 -27.04 -9.38 7.62
C HIS A 598 -28.14 -8.68 8.43
N SER A 599 -28.45 -7.43 8.10
CA SER A 599 -29.39 -6.59 8.86
C SER A 599 -30.83 -7.12 8.81
N ASP A 600 -31.21 -7.80 7.71
CA ASP A 600 -32.55 -8.31 7.46
C ASP A 600 -32.53 -9.70 6.83
N LEU A 601 -31.92 -10.70 7.51
CA LEU A 601 -31.91 -12.09 7.05
C LEU A 601 -33.31 -12.70 7.18
N ASN A 602 -34.05 -12.76 6.05
CA ASN A 602 -35.41 -13.30 5.95
C ASN A 602 -35.54 -14.18 4.70
N CYS A 603 -36.66 -14.89 4.53
CA CYS A 603 -36.86 -15.84 3.42
C CYS A 603 -37.00 -15.16 2.04
N HIS A 604 -37.36 -13.87 1.97
CA HIS A 604 -37.41 -13.13 0.69
C HIS A 604 -36.03 -12.67 0.21
N ASN A 605 -35.05 -12.61 1.10
CA ASN A 605 -33.68 -12.21 0.81
C ASN A 605 -32.74 -13.39 0.55
N ILE A 606 -33.31 -14.59 0.41
CA ILE A 606 -32.62 -15.82 0.03
C ILE A 606 -33.18 -16.26 -1.31
N LEU A 607 -32.33 -16.44 -2.30
CA LEU A 607 -32.72 -16.90 -3.63
C LEU A 607 -32.13 -18.30 -3.88
N LEU A 608 -32.84 -19.13 -4.68
CA LEU A 608 -32.34 -20.38 -5.25
C LEU A 608 -32.34 -20.24 -6.77
N ASP A 609 -31.23 -20.56 -7.42
CA ASP A 609 -31.11 -20.53 -8.89
C ASP A 609 -31.40 -21.90 -9.50
N ASP A 610 -31.47 -21.95 -10.84
CA ASP A 610 -31.73 -23.16 -11.63
C ASP A 610 -30.62 -24.23 -11.53
N GLN A 611 -29.49 -23.89 -10.85
CA GLN A 611 -28.38 -24.82 -10.56
C GLN A 611 -28.38 -25.29 -9.10
N ASP A 612 -29.48 -25.13 -8.40
CA ASP A 612 -29.67 -25.48 -6.96
C ASP A 612 -28.68 -24.73 -6.02
N LYS A 613 -28.25 -23.54 -6.40
CA LYS A 613 -27.36 -22.73 -5.61
C LYS A 613 -28.12 -21.60 -4.90
N PHE A 614 -27.94 -21.53 -3.58
CA PHE A 614 -28.49 -20.45 -2.78
C PHE A 614 -27.65 -19.16 -2.86
N TRP A 615 -28.33 -18.02 -2.89
CA TRP A 615 -27.79 -16.68 -2.91
C TRP A 615 -28.40 -15.83 -1.79
N LEU A 616 -27.62 -14.88 -1.24
CA LEU A 616 -28.16 -13.85 -0.35
C LEU A 616 -28.15 -12.49 -1.08
N ILE A 617 -29.24 -11.73 -0.86
CA ILE A 617 -29.44 -10.41 -1.46
C ILE A 617 -29.82 -9.37 -0.39
N ASP A 618 -29.87 -8.10 -0.76
CA ASP A 618 -30.26 -6.93 0.06
C ASP A 618 -29.36 -6.71 1.28
N PHE A 619 -28.14 -6.25 0.98
CA PHE A 619 -27.14 -5.95 1.99
C PHE A 619 -27.18 -4.50 2.51
N ASP A 620 -28.32 -3.80 2.36
CA ASP A 620 -28.51 -2.49 2.96
C ASP A 620 -28.34 -2.55 4.49
N LYS A 621 -27.54 -1.64 5.06
CA LYS A 621 -27.18 -1.59 6.49
C LYS A 621 -26.48 -2.87 7.02
N CYS A 622 -26.06 -3.75 6.15
CA CYS A 622 -25.21 -4.87 6.52
C CYS A 622 -23.74 -4.40 6.71
N GLU A 623 -23.02 -5.09 7.58
CA GLU A 623 -21.66 -4.72 7.93
C GLU A 623 -20.85 -5.91 8.45
N ARG A 624 -19.55 -5.74 8.59
CA ARG A 624 -18.72 -6.72 9.30
C ARG A 624 -18.74 -6.44 10.80
N ARG A 625 -19.01 -7.47 11.60
CA ARG A 625 -19.03 -7.41 13.06
C ARG A 625 -18.13 -8.48 13.64
N THR A 626 -17.46 -8.19 14.75
CA THR A 626 -16.78 -9.23 15.53
C THR A 626 -17.79 -10.34 15.89
N ALA A 627 -17.38 -11.61 15.83
CA ALA A 627 -18.22 -12.75 16.18
C ALA A 627 -18.88 -12.55 17.56
N GLY A 628 -20.15 -12.91 17.69
CA GLY A 628 -20.93 -12.71 18.90
C GLY A 628 -22.40 -13.11 18.72
N ASP A 629 -23.26 -12.70 19.67
CA ASP A 629 -24.67 -13.07 19.76
C ASP A 629 -25.53 -12.69 18.53
N TRP A 630 -25.04 -11.75 17.71
CA TRP A 630 -25.72 -11.37 16.48
C TRP A 630 -25.87 -12.52 15.47
N MET A 631 -25.00 -13.52 15.51
CA MET A 631 -25.08 -14.70 14.65
C MET A 631 -26.35 -15.49 14.95
N GLN A 632 -26.64 -15.70 16.23
CA GLN A 632 -27.88 -16.35 16.67
C GLN A 632 -29.11 -15.47 16.40
N ALA A 633 -28.95 -14.13 16.55
CA ALA A 633 -30.03 -13.20 16.23
C ALA A 633 -30.39 -13.21 14.72
N ASN A 634 -29.43 -13.40 13.81
CA ASN A 634 -29.66 -13.60 12.38
C ASN A 634 -30.48 -14.89 12.11
N LEU A 635 -30.08 -16.04 12.70
CA LEU A 635 -30.80 -17.28 12.57
C LEU A 635 -32.24 -17.18 13.13
N ALA A 636 -32.38 -16.57 14.31
CA ALA A 636 -33.69 -16.33 14.92
C ALA A 636 -34.58 -15.41 14.07
N ARG A 637 -34.01 -14.46 13.34
CA ARG A 637 -34.76 -13.60 12.40
C ARG A 637 -35.30 -14.41 11.24
N LEU A 638 -34.47 -15.29 10.63
CA LEU A 638 -34.89 -16.15 9.54
C LEU A 638 -36.02 -17.10 10.02
N LEU A 639 -35.87 -17.70 11.19
CA LEU A 639 -36.90 -18.60 11.77
C LEU A 639 -38.23 -17.85 11.96
N ARG A 640 -38.20 -16.62 12.49
CA ARG A 640 -39.41 -15.79 12.61
C ARG A 640 -40.03 -15.46 11.25
N SER A 641 -39.22 -15.21 10.23
CA SER A 641 -39.71 -14.95 8.87
C SER A 641 -40.43 -16.15 8.29
N LEU A 642 -39.82 -17.34 8.37
CA LEU A 642 -40.43 -18.60 7.92
C LEU A 642 -41.76 -18.91 8.63
N ASN A 643 -41.81 -18.74 9.95
CA ASN A 643 -43.02 -18.95 10.73
C ASN A 643 -44.13 -17.92 10.39
N LYS A 644 -43.74 -16.68 10.08
CA LYS A 644 -44.69 -15.65 9.67
C LYS A 644 -45.32 -15.96 8.31
N GLU A 645 -44.52 -16.34 7.30
CA GLU A 645 -45.06 -16.71 5.99
C GLU A 645 -45.95 -17.94 6.05
N ARG A 646 -45.60 -18.92 6.87
CA ARG A 646 -46.47 -20.11 7.13
C ARG A 646 -47.84 -19.71 7.72
N ALA A 647 -47.84 -18.70 8.58
CA ALA A 647 -49.09 -18.22 9.18
C ALA A 647 -49.97 -17.44 8.19
N LEU A 648 -49.39 -16.89 7.14
CA LEU A 648 -50.09 -16.09 6.11
C LEU A 648 -50.53 -16.95 4.92
N HIS A 649 -49.81 -18.04 4.63
CA HIS A 649 -49.99 -18.88 3.44
C HIS A 649 -50.18 -20.35 3.84
N PRO A 650 -51.40 -20.90 3.78
CA PRO A 650 -51.65 -22.31 4.16
C PRO A 650 -50.84 -23.33 3.34
N GLU A 651 -50.52 -23.01 2.09
CA GLU A 651 -49.72 -23.83 1.17
C GLU A 651 -48.20 -23.79 1.44
N PHE A 652 -47.77 -22.99 2.40
CA PHE A 652 -46.35 -22.77 2.65
C PHE A 652 -45.67 -24.03 3.24
N SER A 653 -44.76 -24.63 2.46
CA SER A 653 -44.15 -25.94 2.73
C SER A 653 -43.04 -25.89 3.77
N TRP A 654 -43.13 -25.01 4.75
CA TRP A 654 -42.25 -24.94 5.92
C TRP A 654 -42.86 -25.60 7.13
N GLN A 655 -42.06 -26.46 7.83
CA GLN A 655 -42.44 -27.04 9.11
C GLN A 655 -41.30 -26.91 10.13
N PRO A 656 -41.57 -26.77 11.43
CA PRO A 656 -40.54 -26.61 12.47
C PRO A 656 -39.52 -27.76 12.49
N GLU A 657 -39.90 -28.94 12.03
CA GLU A 657 -39.05 -30.14 11.93
C GLU A 657 -37.93 -29.98 10.89
N HIS A 658 -38.02 -29.02 9.99
CA HIS A 658 -36.97 -28.72 9.02
C HIS A 658 -35.82 -27.91 9.64
N TRP A 659 -36.07 -27.14 10.73
CA TRP A 659 -35.06 -26.28 11.35
C TRP A 659 -33.83 -27.03 11.86
N PRO A 660 -33.93 -28.21 12.49
CA PRO A 660 -32.76 -29.02 12.87
C PRO A 660 -31.83 -29.35 11.69
N ALA A 661 -32.40 -29.61 10.49
CA ALA A 661 -31.58 -29.88 9.30
C ALA A 661 -30.76 -28.65 8.88
N LEU A 662 -31.37 -27.46 8.90
CA LEU A 662 -30.66 -26.21 8.64
C LEU A 662 -29.53 -25.97 9.67
N LEU A 663 -29.83 -26.13 10.97
CA LEU A 663 -28.82 -26.01 12.03
C LEU A 663 -27.70 -27.03 11.92
N GLN A 664 -28.01 -28.26 11.47
CA GLN A 664 -27.00 -29.29 11.24
C GLN A 664 -26.00 -28.84 10.16
N GLY A 665 -26.49 -28.30 9.03
CA GLY A 665 -25.65 -27.76 7.97
C GLY A 665 -24.84 -26.55 8.44
N TYR A 666 -25.46 -25.64 9.18
CA TYR A 666 -24.82 -24.47 9.77
C TYR A 666 -23.66 -24.85 10.71
N ASN A 667 -23.92 -25.74 11.69
CA ASN A 667 -22.93 -26.15 12.68
C ASN A 667 -21.78 -26.94 12.04
N ARG A 668 -22.10 -27.82 11.07
CA ARG A 668 -21.07 -28.57 10.32
C ARG A 668 -20.11 -27.64 9.61
N GLN A 669 -20.61 -26.58 8.94
CA GLN A 669 -19.79 -25.61 8.22
C GLN A 669 -19.01 -24.72 9.18
N LEU A 670 -19.59 -24.32 10.31
CA LEU A 670 -18.95 -23.42 11.27
C LEU A 670 -17.77 -24.06 12.01
N ASN A 671 -17.88 -25.40 12.30
CA ASN A 671 -16.92 -26.17 13.09
C ASN A 671 -15.93 -27.00 12.24
N GLY A 672 -16.15 -27.10 10.94
CA GLY A 672 -15.24 -27.74 9.98
C GLY A 672 -14.39 -26.71 9.26
#